data_063765b70898a81142063ba9ad5010ee
#
_entry.id   063765b70898a81142063ba9ad5010ee
#
_cell.length_a   1.000
_cell.length_b   1.000
_cell.length_c   1.000
_cell.angle_alpha   90.00
_cell.angle_beta   90.00
_cell.angle_gamma   90.00
#
_symmetry.space_group_name_H-M   'P 1'
#
loop_
_entity.id
_entity.type
_entity.pdbx_description
1 polymer ?
#
loop_
_entity_poly.entity_id
_entity_poly.type
_entity_poly.pdbx_seq_one_letter_code
_entity_poly.pdbx_strand_id
1 'polypeptide(L)'
;VIEEKTALLSFLEPGTNLRDAALAYAANRMFVVCLREGEKKPVFKNWQRRATTKADEIRDQWGGKDYNIGIALQLSGLAVMDIDPRNGGDKTLQELQEEHGDLPSTYTVRSGGGGSHFYYRVPADLDRSMLPQKIGPGLELKKSGQVVVPPSITDSTYKVVQGSPLELAPLPYKWIFSVLGDRIHSDEGIQFADTIMLGERNDKCTQLAGLFRRHGATEQHIHAIIDGLGEHGLIEGYHDIDNKTGKTFAEYDVPLIAQSVAKYPQEAMHFLDMKLRINSGKRAIEPKAKDAPYGILGEFIKLTNKYSEAHHMAILATSLTMIGNMMSPYLGFSVGKTWHPPLLYTLVVGPTSEGAKGQSESRCEELMELVDEGWVDKITSGLASGEGLIEAIADATMTGETSTIQGKKVAHTYNAGHADKRLMIFEPELGRLIKVLQRQGNTTMETLIDLWDRGFASKLTIQSRHVKDARISVVMHAPMVVVQEQMSYDWLMNGFGNRFIWVWAKRTHLEPIGHKIPEEALDPIATDIIDAVTVLADRFDTRKKPLEVGFTRDGAEYWEELYEELSKDKYSGHLETAMGRRRSYARRIAMIFAALDFKKRIDVHHLDAAMSLIDYNEETLVHLFGQSTGDKVADRIYLALVEHASGLTRTEIVRDILQSNYTKAQIDVATKKLLERGLINETSSRLPGKRKRETVY
;
A
#
# COMPACT_ATOMS: atom_id res chain seq x y z
N VAL A 1 23.00 -27.75 -22.83
CA VAL A 1 23.08 -27.54 -21.36
C VAL A 1 24.55 -27.45 -20.88
N ILE A 2 25.42 -28.42 -21.25
CA ILE A 2 26.84 -28.38 -20.84
C ILE A 2 27.57 -27.22 -21.54
N GLU A 3 27.34 -27.00 -22.82
CA GLU A 3 27.92 -25.89 -23.60
C GLU A 3 27.43 -24.53 -23.10
N GLU A 4 26.14 -24.40 -22.76
CA GLU A 4 25.57 -23.16 -22.20
C GLU A 4 26.14 -22.85 -20.80
N LYS A 5 26.35 -23.89 -19.98
CA LYS A 5 26.97 -23.74 -18.67
C LYS A 5 28.42 -23.27 -18.76
N THR A 6 29.20 -23.86 -19.67
CA THR A 6 30.58 -23.49 -19.90
C THR A 6 30.69 -22.06 -20.45
N ALA A 7 29.82 -21.69 -21.39
CA ALA A 7 29.76 -20.34 -21.91
C ALA A 7 29.40 -19.29 -20.81
N LEU A 8 28.42 -19.59 -19.94
CA LEU A 8 28.08 -18.70 -18.84
C LEU A 8 29.24 -18.50 -17.86
N LEU A 9 29.91 -19.58 -17.44
CA LEU A 9 31.00 -19.49 -16.48
C LEU A 9 32.16 -18.67 -17.02
N SER A 10 32.45 -18.67 -18.32
CA SER A 10 33.49 -17.86 -18.93
C SER A 10 33.25 -16.34 -18.76
N PHE A 11 31.99 -15.90 -18.65
CA PHE A 11 31.64 -14.51 -18.38
C PHE A 11 31.81 -14.11 -16.90
N LEU A 12 32.01 -15.06 -16.00
CA LEU A 12 32.15 -14.84 -14.56
C LEU A 12 33.62 -14.89 -14.11
N GLU A 13 34.54 -15.12 -15.02
CA GLU A 13 35.98 -15.15 -14.74
C GLU A 13 36.55 -13.73 -14.51
N PRO A 14 37.55 -13.60 -13.65
CA PRO A 14 38.22 -12.33 -13.43
C PRO A 14 38.77 -11.72 -14.73
N GLY A 15 38.52 -10.43 -14.95
CA GLY A 15 38.97 -9.71 -16.16
C GLY A 15 37.95 -9.70 -17.30
N THR A 16 36.80 -10.37 -17.14
CA THR A 16 35.67 -10.26 -18.08
C THR A 16 35.02 -8.88 -17.99
N ASN A 17 34.53 -8.39 -19.12
CA ASN A 17 33.75 -7.14 -19.15
C ASN A 17 32.54 -7.23 -18.25
N LEU A 18 32.41 -6.30 -17.29
CA LEU A 18 31.35 -6.33 -16.26
C LEU A 18 29.93 -6.21 -16.85
N ARG A 19 29.77 -5.47 -17.94
CA ARG A 19 28.47 -5.38 -18.64
C ARG A 19 28.10 -6.70 -19.30
N ASP A 20 29.06 -7.40 -19.92
CA ASP A 20 28.79 -8.68 -20.57
C ASP A 20 28.47 -9.77 -19.52
N ALA A 21 29.14 -9.73 -18.38
CA ALA A 21 28.81 -10.58 -17.24
C ALA A 21 27.39 -10.25 -16.68
N ALA A 22 27.02 -8.97 -16.60
CA ALA A 22 25.67 -8.57 -16.19
C ALA A 22 24.60 -9.09 -17.18
N LEU A 23 24.85 -9.01 -18.47
CA LEU A 23 23.96 -9.59 -19.50
C LEU A 23 23.84 -11.13 -19.36
N ALA A 24 24.92 -11.82 -19.00
CA ALA A 24 24.90 -13.25 -18.75
C ALA A 24 24.06 -13.64 -17.54
N TYR A 25 24.13 -12.86 -16.43
CA TYR A 25 23.23 -13.03 -15.29
C TYR A 25 21.77 -12.77 -15.65
N ALA A 26 21.51 -11.70 -16.37
CA ALA A 26 20.16 -11.31 -16.79
C ALA A 26 19.49 -12.35 -17.70
N ALA A 27 20.26 -12.95 -18.64
CA ALA A 27 19.80 -14.05 -19.49
C ALA A 27 19.31 -15.27 -18.67
N ASN A 28 19.80 -15.38 -17.43
CA ASN A 28 19.40 -16.43 -16.48
C ASN A 28 18.35 -15.95 -15.44
N ARG A 29 17.57 -14.93 -15.80
CA ARG A 29 16.48 -14.36 -14.98
C ARG A 29 16.92 -13.79 -13.64
N MET A 30 18.18 -13.39 -13.53
CA MET A 30 18.67 -12.67 -12.35
C MET A 30 18.61 -11.17 -12.61
N PHE A 31 17.86 -10.46 -11.78
CA PHE A 31 17.72 -9.00 -11.88
C PHE A 31 19.00 -8.34 -11.43
N VAL A 32 19.72 -7.75 -12.39
CA VAL A 32 21.02 -7.10 -12.14
C VAL A 32 20.86 -5.66 -11.71
N VAL A 33 21.83 -5.20 -10.92
CA VAL A 33 21.90 -3.85 -10.35
C VAL A 33 23.29 -3.27 -10.62
N CYS A 34 23.37 -2.07 -11.18
CA CYS A 34 24.62 -1.32 -11.28
C CYS A 34 25.12 -0.90 -9.90
N LEU A 35 26.34 -1.30 -9.56
CA LEU A 35 27.01 -0.85 -8.36
C LEU A 35 28.20 0.02 -8.73
N ARG A 36 28.57 0.96 -7.87
CA ARG A 36 29.72 1.83 -8.09
C ARG A 36 30.99 1.01 -8.20
N GLU A 37 31.88 1.47 -9.06
CA GLU A 37 33.23 0.88 -9.22
C GLU A 37 33.94 0.79 -7.87
N GLY A 38 34.50 -0.38 -7.57
CA GLY A 38 35.17 -0.65 -6.29
C GLY A 38 34.28 -0.70 -5.04
N GLU A 39 32.97 -0.43 -5.16
CA GLU A 39 32.05 -0.38 -4.03
C GLU A 39 30.95 -1.46 -4.12
N LYS A 40 30.25 -1.64 -2.97
CA LYS A 40 29.04 -2.46 -2.87
C LYS A 40 27.75 -1.62 -3.00
N LYS A 41 27.88 -0.30 -3.21
CA LYS A 41 26.75 0.65 -3.21
C LYS A 41 26.16 0.77 -4.61
N PRO A 42 24.83 0.72 -4.74
CA PRO A 42 24.16 1.01 -6.00
C PRO A 42 24.49 2.40 -6.54
N VAL A 43 24.61 2.51 -7.87
CA VAL A 43 24.80 3.79 -8.58
C VAL A 43 23.57 4.67 -8.42
N PHE A 44 22.38 4.08 -8.50
CA PHE A 44 21.11 4.78 -8.46
C PHE A 44 20.46 4.67 -7.08
N LYS A 45 19.90 5.77 -6.57
CA LYS A 45 19.19 5.79 -5.28
C LYS A 45 17.99 4.82 -5.26
N ASN A 46 17.27 4.68 -6.38
CA ASN A 46 16.09 3.82 -6.54
C ASN A 46 16.46 2.52 -7.29
N TRP A 47 17.58 1.92 -6.93
CA TRP A 47 18.12 0.73 -7.60
C TRP A 47 17.13 -0.45 -7.67
N GLN A 48 16.22 -0.58 -6.69
CA GLN A 48 15.22 -1.66 -6.69
C GLN A 48 14.29 -1.58 -7.92
N ARG A 49 14.00 -0.37 -8.38
CA ARG A 49 13.18 -0.13 -9.57
C ARG A 49 13.98 -0.21 -10.87
N ARG A 50 15.29 -0.09 -10.78
CA ARG A 50 16.22 -0.17 -11.94
C ARG A 50 16.87 -1.53 -12.09
N ALA A 51 16.67 -2.44 -11.14
CA ALA A 51 17.08 -3.83 -11.27
C ALA A 51 16.32 -4.48 -12.43
N THR A 52 17.06 -5.02 -13.40
CA THR A 52 16.44 -5.46 -14.67
C THR A 52 17.06 -6.76 -15.18
N THR A 53 16.32 -7.46 -16.03
CA THR A 53 16.81 -8.58 -16.86
C THR A 53 16.83 -8.23 -18.36
N LYS A 54 16.45 -7.00 -18.72
CA LYS A 54 16.38 -6.56 -20.12
C LYS A 54 17.76 -6.10 -20.63
N ALA A 55 18.21 -6.71 -21.71
CA ALA A 55 19.57 -6.49 -22.25
C ALA A 55 19.85 -5.03 -22.63
N ASP A 56 18.85 -4.33 -23.18
CA ASP A 56 19.03 -2.94 -23.65
C ASP A 56 19.16 -1.98 -22.45
N GLU A 57 18.36 -2.18 -21.40
CA GLU A 57 18.47 -1.42 -20.16
C GLU A 57 19.83 -1.63 -19.47
N ILE A 58 20.36 -2.86 -19.51
CA ILE A 58 21.70 -3.17 -18.97
C ILE A 58 22.77 -2.43 -19.76
N ARG A 59 22.72 -2.46 -21.09
CA ARG A 59 23.69 -1.75 -21.95
C ARG A 59 23.67 -0.25 -21.68
N ASP A 60 22.49 0.31 -21.48
CA ASP A 60 22.30 1.73 -21.19
C ASP A 60 22.79 2.10 -19.79
N GLN A 61 22.44 1.31 -18.76
CA GLN A 61 22.83 1.56 -17.37
C GLN A 61 24.35 1.47 -17.17
N TRP A 62 25.03 0.52 -17.82
CA TRP A 62 26.50 0.44 -17.77
C TRP A 62 27.19 1.50 -18.62
N GLY A 63 26.62 1.88 -19.79
CA GLY A 63 27.06 3.03 -20.59
C GLY A 63 28.56 3.11 -20.88
N GLY A 64 29.26 1.96 -20.92
CA GLY A 64 30.72 1.88 -21.11
C GLY A 64 31.54 2.13 -19.85
N LYS A 65 30.96 2.12 -18.66
CA LYS A 65 31.62 2.22 -17.36
C LYS A 65 31.80 0.84 -16.72
N ASP A 66 32.86 0.72 -15.91
CA ASP A 66 33.20 -0.52 -15.20
C ASP A 66 32.47 -0.62 -13.86
N TYR A 67 31.12 -0.52 -13.91
CA TYR A 67 30.28 -0.68 -12.73
C TYR A 67 30.25 -2.13 -12.27
N ASN A 68 30.42 -2.35 -10.96
CA ASN A 68 30.21 -3.65 -10.33
C ASN A 68 28.76 -4.14 -10.50
N ILE A 69 28.57 -5.44 -10.37
CA ILE A 69 27.30 -6.12 -10.56
C ILE A 69 26.73 -6.53 -9.22
N GLY A 70 25.51 -6.09 -8.94
CA GLY A 70 24.67 -6.63 -7.87
C GLY A 70 23.56 -7.49 -8.42
N ILE A 71 23.07 -8.45 -7.64
CA ILE A 71 21.82 -9.18 -7.91
C ILE A 71 20.77 -8.78 -6.89
N ALA A 72 19.62 -8.33 -7.36
CA ALA A 72 18.45 -8.03 -6.54
C ALA A 72 17.79 -9.33 -6.07
N LEU A 73 18.00 -9.72 -4.82
CA LEU A 73 17.65 -11.04 -4.29
C LEU A 73 16.16 -11.34 -4.39
N GLN A 74 15.32 -10.41 -3.96
CA GLN A 74 13.88 -10.62 -3.93
C GLN A 74 13.28 -10.76 -5.32
N LEU A 75 13.67 -9.89 -6.25
CA LEU A 75 13.21 -9.93 -7.65
C LEU A 75 13.69 -11.20 -8.37
N SER A 76 14.91 -11.66 -8.05
CA SER A 76 15.51 -12.85 -8.65
C SER A 76 15.03 -14.18 -8.01
N GLY A 77 14.17 -14.13 -6.99
CA GLY A 77 13.72 -15.33 -6.29
C GLY A 77 14.81 -16.02 -5.45
N LEU A 78 15.83 -15.27 -4.96
CA LEU A 78 17.01 -15.81 -4.30
C LEU A 78 17.10 -15.43 -2.83
N ALA A 79 17.76 -16.29 -2.06
CA ALA A 79 18.34 -15.94 -0.76
C ALA A 79 19.80 -16.39 -0.75
N VAL A 80 20.63 -15.70 0.04
CA VAL A 80 22.06 -15.97 0.13
C VAL A 80 22.46 -16.20 1.59
N MET A 81 23.05 -17.34 1.87
CA MET A 81 23.75 -17.58 3.13
C MET A 81 25.12 -16.90 3.02
N ASP A 82 25.31 -15.86 3.82
CA ASP A 82 26.53 -15.07 3.88
C ASP A 82 27.36 -15.51 5.09
N ILE A 83 28.54 -16.04 4.82
CA ILE A 83 29.50 -16.54 5.80
C ILE A 83 30.64 -15.56 5.89
N ASP A 84 30.79 -14.85 7.02
CA ASP A 84 31.88 -13.92 7.26
C ASP A 84 32.89 -14.54 8.26
N PRO A 85 34.05 -15.01 7.80
CA PRO A 85 35.08 -15.59 8.66
C PRO A 85 35.64 -14.62 9.71
N ARG A 86 35.63 -13.30 9.41
CA ARG A 86 36.13 -12.26 10.33
C ARG A 86 35.26 -12.17 11.60
N ASN A 87 34.02 -12.58 11.50
CA ASN A 87 33.06 -12.62 12.59
C ASN A 87 32.77 -14.06 13.06
N GLY A 88 33.64 -15.03 12.71
CA GLY A 88 33.53 -16.43 13.15
C GLY A 88 32.55 -17.27 12.33
N GLY A 89 32.09 -16.81 11.17
CA GLY A 89 31.04 -17.47 10.40
C GLY A 89 31.43 -18.85 9.85
N ASP A 90 32.70 -19.06 9.54
CA ASP A 90 33.26 -20.37 9.13
C ASP A 90 33.18 -21.39 10.24
N LYS A 91 33.59 -21.02 11.47
CA LYS A 91 33.49 -21.85 12.64
C LYS A 91 32.03 -22.18 13.01
N THR A 92 31.18 -21.16 13.01
CA THR A 92 29.73 -21.30 13.22
C THR A 92 29.12 -22.28 12.21
N LEU A 93 29.45 -22.14 10.94
CA LEU A 93 28.91 -23.01 9.88
C LEU A 93 29.40 -24.45 10.10
N GLN A 94 30.67 -24.65 10.43
CA GLN A 94 31.21 -25.99 10.67
C GLN A 94 30.51 -26.68 11.88
N GLU A 95 30.37 -25.99 13.00
CA GLU A 95 29.67 -26.49 14.18
C GLU A 95 28.21 -26.88 13.84
N LEU A 96 27.50 -26.02 13.12
CA LEU A 96 26.12 -26.30 12.70
C LEU A 96 26.00 -27.44 11.70
N GLN A 97 26.99 -27.63 10.80
CA GLN A 97 26.99 -28.75 9.87
C GLN A 97 27.32 -30.07 10.57
N GLU A 98 28.18 -30.08 11.57
CA GLU A 98 28.46 -31.25 12.42
C GLU A 98 27.19 -31.71 13.19
N GLU A 99 26.35 -30.77 13.63
CA GLU A 99 25.15 -31.03 14.40
C GLU A 99 23.92 -31.35 13.54
N HIS A 100 23.71 -30.58 12.45
CA HIS A 100 22.50 -30.62 11.63
C HIS A 100 22.70 -31.19 10.20
N GLY A 101 23.94 -31.65 9.91
CA GLY A 101 24.32 -32.13 8.58
C GLY A 101 24.71 -31.02 7.58
N ASP A 102 25.28 -31.44 6.48
CA ASP A 102 25.81 -30.52 5.44
C ASP A 102 24.74 -29.73 4.74
N LEU A 103 25.07 -28.47 4.42
CA LEU A 103 24.27 -27.67 3.51
C LEU A 103 24.27 -28.27 2.09
N PRO A 104 23.14 -28.22 1.37
CA PRO A 104 23.08 -28.64 -0.02
C PRO A 104 24.10 -27.89 -0.87
N SER A 105 24.83 -28.62 -1.71
CA SER A 105 25.73 -28.02 -2.70
C SER A 105 24.97 -27.10 -3.64
N THR A 106 25.44 -25.88 -3.80
CA THR A 106 24.81 -24.84 -4.60
C THR A 106 25.84 -23.89 -5.21
N TYR A 107 25.42 -22.95 -6.01
CA TYR A 107 26.28 -21.89 -6.52
C TYR A 107 26.91 -21.11 -5.37
N THR A 108 28.22 -21.15 -5.29
CA THR A 108 29.01 -20.58 -4.20
C THR A 108 30.04 -19.60 -4.72
N VAL A 109 30.11 -18.43 -4.10
CA VAL A 109 30.97 -17.30 -4.47
C VAL A 109 31.87 -16.94 -3.28
N ARG A 110 33.15 -16.73 -3.53
CA ARG A 110 34.07 -16.07 -2.60
C ARG A 110 33.90 -14.56 -2.73
N SER A 111 33.52 -13.89 -1.65
CA SER A 111 33.33 -12.44 -1.64
C SER A 111 34.66 -11.68 -1.59
N GLY A 112 34.65 -10.39 -2.02
CA GLY A 112 35.82 -9.53 -1.98
C GLY A 112 36.43 -9.31 -0.59
N GLY A 113 35.66 -9.49 0.49
CA GLY A 113 36.12 -9.44 1.85
C GLY A 113 36.61 -10.79 2.42
N GLY A 114 36.70 -11.85 1.60
CA GLY A 114 37.17 -13.18 1.98
C GLY A 114 36.07 -14.10 2.55
N GLY A 115 34.84 -13.66 2.67
CA GLY A 115 33.67 -14.46 3.04
C GLY A 115 33.16 -15.34 1.91
N SER A 116 32.15 -16.12 2.17
CA SER A 116 31.49 -17.00 1.18
C SER A 116 30.01 -16.72 1.10
N HIS A 117 29.46 -16.69 -0.11
CA HIS A 117 28.04 -16.53 -0.40
C HIS A 117 27.51 -17.83 -1.01
N PHE A 118 26.53 -18.48 -0.37
CA PHE A 118 25.84 -19.67 -0.90
C PHE A 118 24.46 -19.24 -1.36
N TYR A 119 24.17 -19.42 -2.67
CA TYR A 119 22.97 -18.94 -3.33
C TYR A 119 21.91 -20.05 -3.38
N TYR A 120 20.71 -19.75 -2.90
CA TYR A 120 19.60 -20.67 -2.87
C TYR A 120 18.37 -20.09 -3.56
N ARG A 121 17.59 -20.95 -4.22
CA ARG A 121 16.29 -20.59 -4.79
C ARG A 121 15.23 -20.61 -3.69
N VAL A 122 14.49 -19.51 -3.59
CA VAL A 122 13.37 -19.36 -2.65
C VAL A 122 12.06 -19.55 -3.41
N PRO A 123 11.11 -20.37 -2.92
CA PRO A 123 9.79 -20.47 -3.51
C PRO A 123 9.09 -19.12 -3.57
N ALA A 124 8.35 -18.87 -4.68
CA ALA A 124 7.69 -17.59 -4.92
C ALA A 124 6.56 -17.29 -3.92
N ASP A 125 5.98 -18.34 -3.33
CA ASP A 125 4.88 -18.27 -2.37
C ASP A 125 5.35 -18.11 -0.92
N LEU A 126 6.67 -18.10 -0.66
CA LEU A 126 7.20 -17.94 0.69
C LEU A 126 7.22 -16.47 1.10
N ASP A 127 6.60 -16.19 2.23
CA ASP A 127 6.79 -14.90 2.91
C ASP A 127 8.20 -14.84 3.52
N ARG A 128 9.07 -14.06 2.87
CA ARG A 128 10.48 -13.92 3.26
C ARG A 128 10.65 -13.24 4.63
N SER A 129 9.64 -12.52 5.14
CA SER A 129 9.68 -11.93 6.47
C SER A 129 9.82 -12.98 7.57
N MET A 130 9.30 -14.18 7.30
CA MET A 130 9.33 -15.32 8.23
C MET A 130 10.68 -16.04 8.29
N LEU A 131 11.62 -15.74 7.40
CA LEU A 131 12.98 -16.32 7.47
C LEU A 131 13.84 -15.51 8.46
N PRO A 132 14.68 -16.15 9.25
CA PRO A 132 15.64 -15.44 10.10
C PRO A 132 16.62 -14.67 9.24
N GLN A 133 17.11 -13.55 9.73
CA GLN A 133 18.20 -12.84 9.08
C GLN A 133 19.54 -13.31 9.62
N LYS A 134 19.66 -13.49 10.94
CA LYS A 134 20.88 -13.94 11.61
C LYS A 134 20.70 -15.40 12.03
N ILE A 135 21.59 -16.27 11.57
CA ILE A 135 21.58 -17.70 11.92
C ILE A 135 22.60 -17.99 13.04
N GLY A 136 23.68 -17.23 13.11
CA GLY A 136 24.67 -17.31 14.16
C GLY A 136 25.78 -16.28 14.00
N PRO A 137 26.80 -16.28 14.87
CA PRO A 137 27.93 -15.38 14.74
C PRO A 137 28.60 -15.49 13.36
N GLY A 138 28.66 -14.39 12.62
CA GLY A 138 29.20 -14.35 11.26
C GLY A 138 28.46 -15.16 10.20
N LEU A 139 27.24 -15.66 10.50
CA LEU A 139 26.40 -16.42 9.57
C LEU A 139 25.03 -15.76 9.44
N GLU A 140 24.76 -15.19 8.26
CA GLU A 140 23.53 -14.45 7.95
C GLU A 140 22.80 -15.04 6.74
N LEU A 141 21.47 -15.03 6.78
CA LEU A 141 20.62 -15.31 5.63
C LEU A 141 20.11 -14.00 5.00
N LYS A 142 20.74 -13.57 3.93
CA LYS A 142 20.29 -12.41 3.16
C LYS A 142 19.08 -12.79 2.31
N LYS A 143 17.93 -12.35 2.70
CA LYS A 143 16.63 -12.66 2.09
C LYS A 143 16.06 -11.54 1.24
N SER A 144 16.65 -10.36 1.32
CA SER A 144 16.25 -9.15 0.59
C SER A 144 17.46 -8.28 0.28
N GLY A 145 17.25 -7.18 -0.43
CA GLY A 145 18.34 -6.30 -0.84
C GLY A 145 19.08 -6.81 -2.07
N GLN A 146 20.34 -6.43 -2.19
CA GLN A 146 21.21 -6.86 -3.27
C GLN A 146 22.53 -7.44 -2.73
N VAL A 147 23.16 -8.34 -3.48
CA VAL A 147 24.48 -8.90 -3.20
C VAL A 147 25.39 -8.73 -4.41
N VAL A 148 26.65 -8.44 -4.14
CA VAL A 148 27.68 -8.34 -5.19
C VAL A 148 28.03 -9.72 -5.73
N VAL A 149 28.21 -9.84 -7.04
CA VAL A 149 28.49 -11.10 -7.74
C VAL A 149 29.74 -11.01 -8.62
N PRO A 150 30.38 -12.16 -8.93
CA PRO A 150 31.50 -12.21 -9.88
C PRO A 150 31.14 -11.58 -11.26
N PRO A 151 32.09 -11.01 -11.95
CA PRO A 151 33.50 -10.82 -11.60
C PRO A 151 33.79 -9.46 -10.95
N SER A 152 32.84 -8.88 -10.23
CA SER A 152 32.94 -7.58 -9.55
C SER A 152 34.15 -7.52 -8.60
N ILE A 153 34.68 -6.30 -8.40
CA ILE A 153 35.81 -6.03 -7.55
C ILE A 153 35.45 -5.04 -6.46
N THR A 154 35.75 -5.37 -5.20
CA THR A 154 35.70 -4.43 -4.06
C THR A 154 37.04 -4.43 -3.36
N ASP A 155 37.16 -4.95 -2.15
CA ASP A 155 38.48 -5.17 -1.49
C ASP A 155 39.32 -6.17 -2.28
N SER A 156 38.69 -7.16 -2.90
CA SER A 156 39.27 -8.04 -3.90
C SER A 156 38.19 -8.54 -4.88
N THR A 157 38.60 -9.32 -5.87
CA THR A 157 37.70 -9.82 -6.91
C THR A 157 36.76 -10.90 -6.33
N TYR A 158 35.46 -10.78 -6.59
CA TYR A 158 34.48 -11.85 -6.35
C TYR A 158 34.73 -12.99 -7.33
N LYS A 159 34.80 -14.23 -6.84
CA LYS A 159 35.14 -15.42 -7.63
C LYS A 159 34.16 -16.55 -7.40
N VAL A 160 33.81 -17.27 -8.47
CA VAL A 160 33.06 -18.52 -8.37
C VAL A 160 33.97 -19.56 -7.71
N VAL A 161 33.45 -20.20 -6.66
CA VAL A 161 34.14 -21.30 -5.95
C VAL A 161 33.56 -22.64 -6.41
N GLN A 162 32.24 -22.70 -6.55
CA GLN A 162 31.54 -23.94 -6.88
C GLN A 162 30.23 -23.67 -7.59
N GLY A 163 29.83 -24.55 -8.48
CA GLY A 163 28.54 -24.55 -9.16
C GLY A 163 28.37 -23.45 -10.21
N SER A 164 27.13 -23.19 -10.58
CA SER A 164 26.75 -22.23 -11.60
C SER A 164 25.47 -21.52 -11.19
N PRO A 165 25.27 -20.25 -11.57
CA PRO A 165 23.96 -19.59 -11.40
C PRO A 165 22.77 -20.30 -12.03
N LEU A 166 23.01 -21.25 -12.95
CA LEU A 166 21.99 -22.12 -13.54
C LEU A 166 21.53 -23.25 -12.61
N GLU A 167 22.36 -23.64 -11.66
CA GLU A 167 22.17 -24.83 -10.81
C GLU A 167 22.07 -24.41 -9.33
N LEU A 168 21.01 -23.66 -9.03
CA LEU A 168 20.74 -23.22 -7.68
C LEU A 168 19.94 -24.30 -6.94
N ALA A 169 20.47 -24.76 -5.82
CA ALA A 169 19.71 -25.62 -4.92
C ALA A 169 18.50 -24.88 -4.32
N PRO A 170 17.41 -25.58 -3.98
CA PRO A 170 16.34 -24.98 -3.20
C PRO A 170 16.85 -24.59 -1.81
N LEU A 171 16.21 -23.58 -1.20
CA LEU A 171 16.55 -23.13 0.15
C LEU A 171 16.46 -24.30 1.13
N PRO A 172 17.50 -24.56 1.94
CA PRO A 172 17.55 -25.73 2.81
C PRO A 172 16.70 -25.58 4.08
N TYR A 173 15.38 -25.56 3.92
CA TYR A 173 14.45 -25.34 5.04
C TYR A 173 14.63 -26.29 6.20
N LYS A 174 14.82 -27.59 5.94
CA LYS A 174 15.00 -28.59 7.00
C LYS A 174 16.20 -28.25 7.89
N TRP A 175 17.30 -27.84 7.27
CA TRP A 175 18.51 -27.44 7.96
C TRP A 175 18.28 -26.14 8.76
N ILE A 176 17.65 -25.14 8.12
CA ILE A 176 17.31 -23.86 8.78
C ILE A 176 16.40 -24.09 9.98
N PHE A 177 15.37 -24.93 9.85
CA PHE A 177 14.44 -25.22 10.95
C PHE A 177 15.07 -26.00 12.08
N SER A 178 15.97 -26.94 11.78
CA SER A 178 16.73 -27.68 12.80
C SER A 178 17.58 -26.73 13.63
N VAL A 179 18.37 -25.87 12.95
CA VAL A 179 19.19 -24.85 13.61
C VAL A 179 18.33 -23.85 14.41
N LEU A 180 17.18 -23.46 13.91
CA LEU A 180 16.27 -22.57 14.62
C LEU A 180 15.73 -23.24 15.91
N GLY A 181 15.30 -24.49 15.82
CA GLY A 181 14.78 -25.24 16.97
C GLY A 181 15.78 -25.29 18.13
N ASP A 182 17.04 -25.57 17.84
CA ASP A 182 18.06 -25.74 18.89
C ASP A 182 18.62 -24.40 19.41
N ARG A 183 18.70 -23.37 18.57
CA ARG A 183 19.23 -22.05 18.97
C ARG A 183 18.21 -21.11 19.59
N ILE A 184 16.94 -21.36 19.40
CA ILE A 184 15.90 -20.63 20.14
C ILE A 184 16.04 -20.91 21.65
N HIS A 185 16.61 -22.04 22.04
CA HIS A 185 16.90 -22.39 23.43
C HIS A 185 18.24 -21.83 23.96
N SER A 186 19.03 -21.14 23.14
CA SER A 186 20.31 -20.55 23.56
C SER A 186 20.24 -19.02 23.68
N ASP A 187 21.00 -18.45 24.65
CA ASP A 187 21.06 -16.98 24.91
C ASP A 187 21.57 -16.12 23.73
N GLU A 188 21.96 -16.72 22.61
CA GLU A 188 22.41 -16.03 21.40
C GLU A 188 21.25 -15.75 20.43
N GLY A 189 20.28 -14.96 20.86
CA GLY A 189 18.99 -14.70 20.30
C GLY A 189 18.87 -14.54 18.78
N ILE A 190 17.93 -15.27 18.21
CA ILE A 190 17.38 -15.03 16.88
C ILE A 190 16.42 -13.84 16.97
N GLN A 191 16.63 -12.80 16.17
CA GLN A 191 15.71 -11.67 16.13
C GLN A 191 14.53 -11.99 15.21
N PHE A 192 13.35 -12.22 15.79
CA PHE A 192 12.06 -12.09 15.12
C PHE A 192 11.56 -10.66 15.32
N ALA A 193 10.87 -10.13 14.32
CA ALA A 193 10.56 -8.70 14.29
C ALA A 193 9.48 -8.25 15.29
N ASP A 194 8.58 -9.15 15.76
CA ASP A 194 7.45 -8.79 16.62
C ASP A 194 7.09 -9.90 17.64
N THR A 195 6.71 -9.47 18.84
CA THR A 195 6.16 -10.36 19.88
C THR A 195 4.73 -10.78 19.50
N ILE A 196 4.42 -12.07 19.68
CA ILE A 196 3.08 -12.63 19.49
C ILE A 196 2.25 -12.32 20.74
N MET A 197 1.19 -11.53 20.57
CA MET A 197 0.34 -11.06 21.68
C MET A 197 -0.59 -12.15 22.21
N LEU A 198 -0.96 -12.07 23.50
CA LEU A 198 -1.76 -13.05 24.24
C LEU A 198 -3.04 -13.49 23.50
N GLY A 199 -3.78 -12.54 22.91
CA GLY A 199 -5.04 -12.80 22.19
C GLY A 199 -4.88 -13.42 20.80
N GLU A 200 -3.66 -13.52 20.27
CA GLU A 200 -3.36 -13.97 18.91
C GLU A 200 -2.47 -15.21 18.87
N ARG A 201 -1.97 -15.66 20.03
CA ARG A 201 -0.91 -16.67 20.11
C ARG A 201 -1.26 -17.99 19.42
N ASN A 202 -2.48 -18.51 19.63
CA ASN A 202 -2.92 -19.76 19.02
C ASN A 202 -2.96 -19.68 17.48
N ASP A 203 -3.52 -18.61 16.95
CA ASP A 203 -3.65 -18.40 15.52
C ASP A 203 -2.29 -18.17 14.85
N LYS A 204 -1.45 -17.34 15.44
CA LYS A 204 -0.12 -17.06 14.88
C LYS A 204 0.83 -18.25 14.97
N CYS A 205 0.81 -18.97 16.09
CA CYS A 205 1.59 -20.20 16.22
C CYS A 205 1.11 -21.28 15.24
N THR A 206 -0.20 -21.39 14.99
CA THR A 206 -0.76 -22.30 13.98
C THR A 206 -0.34 -21.90 12.56
N GLN A 207 -0.31 -20.61 12.25
CA GLN A 207 0.18 -20.09 10.97
C GLN A 207 1.65 -20.38 10.75
N LEU A 208 2.49 -20.15 11.78
CA LEU A 208 3.91 -20.47 11.75
C LEU A 208 4.13 -21.97 11.56
N ALA A 209 3.40 -22.79 12.31
CA ALA A 209 3.42 -24.25 12.18
C ALA A 209 3.07 -24.70 10.76
N GLY A 210 2.02 -24.11 10.18
CA GLY A 210 1.60 -24.37 8.80
C GLY A 210 2.66 -24.01 7.77
N LEU A 211 3.30 -22.85 7.94
CA LEU A 211 4.41 -22.42 7.09
C LEU A 211 5.57 -23.42 7.15
N PHE A 212 6.01 -23.77 8.35
CA PHE A 212 7.11 -24.70 8.54
C PHE A 212 6.79 -26.09 7.98
N ARG A 213 5.57 -26.57 8.21
CA ARG A 213 5.10 -27.88 7.67
C ARG A 213 5.15 -27.94 6.17
N ARG A 214 4.68 -26.91 5.49
CA ARG A 214 4.72 -26.80 4.01
C ARG A 214 6.14 -26.92 3.46
N HIS A 215 7.11 -26.38 4.18
CA HIS A 215 8.51 -26.43 3.80
C HIS A 215 9.29 -27.62 4.40
N GLY A 216 8.59 -28.62 4.88
CA GLY A 216 9.16 -29.91 5.24
C GLY A 216 9.49 -30.10 6.73
N ALA A 217 9.07 -29.16 7.59
CA ALA A 217 9.22 -29.35 9.04
C ALA A 217 8.42 -30.55 9.54
N THR A 218 9.00 -31.32 10.47
CA THR A 218 8.33 -32.40 11.19
C THR A 218 7.54 -31.84 12.38
N GLU A 219 6.69 -32.65 13.01
CA GLU A 219 6.00 -32.26 14.23
C GLU A 219 6.98 -31.79 15.31
N GLN A 220 8.11 -32.51 15.46
CA GLN A 220 9.16 -32.16 16.44
C GLN A 220 9.81 -30.81 16.14
N HIS A 221 10.09 -30.50 14.84
CA HIS A 221 10.62 -29.20 14.42
C HIS A 221 9.65 -28.07 14.75
N ILE A 222 8.37 -28.26 14.47
CA ILE A 222 7.32 -27.27 14.72
C ILE A 222 7.20 -27.00 16.22
N HIS A 223 7.16 -28.06 17.02
CA HIS A 223 7.10 -27.97 18.48
C HIS A 223 8.28 -27.17 19.02
N ALA A 224 9.52 -27.59 18.68
CA ALA A 224 10.74 -26.96 19.16
C ALA A 224 10.83 -25.45 18.79
N ILE A 225 10.38 -25.07 17.60
CA ILE A 225 10.41 -23.67 17.15
C ILE A 225 9.41 -22.82 17.94
N ILE A 226 8.17 -23.29 18.11
CA ILE A 226 7.15 -22.53 18.86
C ILE A 226 7.53 -22.44 20.35
N ASP A 227 8.04 -23.53 20.89
CA ASP A 227 8.51 -23.62 22.28
C ASP A 227 9.64 -22.62 22.54
N GLY A 228 10.65 -22.62 21.66
CA GLY A 228 11.73 -21.66 21.73
C GLY A 228 11.29 -20.18 21.60
N LEU A 229 10.35 -19.86 20.74
CA LEU A 229 9.79 -18.51 20.66
C LEU A 229 9.14 -18.08 21.99
N GLY A 230 8.46 -19.02 22.66
CA GLY A 230 7.83 -18.78 23.95
C GLY A 230 8.84 -18.55 25.06
N GLU A 231 9.86 -19.41 25.16
CA GLU A 231 10.94 -19.32 26.17
C GLU A 231 11.73 -17.99 26.05
N HIS A 232 11.88 -17.44 24.83
CA HIS A 232 12.52 -16.15 24.62
C HIS A 232 11.59 -14.95 24.77
N GLY A 233 10.36 -15.12 25.28
CA GLY A 233 9.42 -14.04 25.53
C GLY A 233 8.82 -13.43 24.27
N LEU A 234 8.93 -14.11 23.13
CA LEU A 234 8.34 -13.70 21.87
C LEU A 234 6.87 -14.13 21.71
N ILE A 235 6.34 -14.85 22.70
CA ILE A 235 4.92 -15.20 22.82
C ILE A 235 4.43 -14.70 24.17
N GLU A 236 3.57 -13.69 24.19
CA GLU A 236 3.02 -13.14 25.42
C GLU A 236 2.15 -14.17 26.16
N GLY A 237 2.32 -14.29 27.47
CA GLY A 237 1.57 -15.23 28.29
C GLY A 237 1.88 -16.71 28.02
N TYR A 238 3.08 -17.02 27.48
CA TYR A 238 3.50 -18.38 27.15
C TYR A 238 3.47 -19.34 28.37
N HIS A 239 3.89 -18.87 29.55
CA HIS A 239 3.87 -19.60 30.82
C HIS A 239 2.63 -19.34 31.68
N ASP A 240 1.67 -18.52 31.18
CA ASP A 240 0.46 -18.25 31.96
C ASP A 240 -0.45 -19.48 32.00
N ILE A 241 -0.91 -19.82 33.21
CA ILE A 241 -1.82 -20.95 33.42
C ILE A 241 -3.22 -20.57 32.96
N ASP A 242 -3.74 -21.32 31.99
CA ASP A 242 -5.12 -21.19 31.56
C ASP A 242 -6.09 -21.73 32.63
N ASN A 243 -7.05 -20.92 33.04
CA ASN A 243 -8.00 -21.25 34.11
C ASN A 243 -8.94 -22.42 33.78
N LYS A 244 -9.08 -22.81 32.49
CA LYS A 244 -9.95 -23.90 32.06
C LYS A 244 -9.22 -25.23 31.99
N THR A 245 -7.98 -25.20 31.54
CA THR A 245 -7.17 -26.41 31.35
C THR A 245 -6.26 -26.71 32.51
N GLY A 246 -5.92 -25.71 33.35
CA GLY A 246 -4.95 -25.81 34.44
C GLY A 246 -3.51 -26.00 33.96
N LYS A 247 -3.24 -25.74 32.66
CA LYS A 247 -1.94 -25.90 32.00
C LYS A 247 -1.49 -24.61 31.34
N THR A 248 -0.22 -24.47 31.08
CA THR A 248 0.34 -23.37 30.33
C THR A 248 0.10 -23.54 28.83
N PHE A 249 0.29 -22.46 28.03
CA PHE A 249 0.25 -22.54 26.59
C PHE A 249 1.27 -23.51 26.02
N ALA A 250 2.47 -23.54 26.61
CA ALA A 250 3.52 -24.49 26.31
C ALA A 250 3.07 -25.95 26.45
N GLU A 251 2.41 -26.26 27.57
CA GLU A 251 2.06 -27.64 27.94
C GLU A 251 0.82 -28.17 27.22
N TYR A 252 -0.07 -27.29 26.73
CA TYR A 252 -1.36 -27.69 26.18
C TYR A 252 -1.50 -27.35 24.70
N ASP A 253 -1.32 -26.07 24.32
CA ASP A 253 -1.62 -25.61 22.95
C ASP A 253 -0.49 -25.92 21.96
N VAL A 254 0.78 -25.74 22.35
CA VAL A 254 1.93 -25.98 21.45
C VAL A 254 1.99 -27.42 20.93
N PRO A 255 1.87 -28.46 21.77
CA PRO A 255 1.81 -29.85 21.27
C PRO A 255 0.61 -30.10 20.35
N LEU A 256 -0.56 -29.53 20.67
CA LEU A 256 -1.77 -29.67 19.85
C LEU A 256 -1.63 -29.01 18.49
N ILE A 257 -1.03 -27.82 18.45
CA ILE A 257 -0.74 -27.11 17.21
C ILE A 257 0.21 -27.93 16.34
N ALA A 258 1.33 -28.38 16.89
CA ALA A 258 2.33 -29.18 16.18
C ALA A 258 1.71 -30.48 15.63
N GLN A 259 0.99 -31.22 16.47
CA GLN A 259 0.32 -32.45 16.10
C GLN A 259 -0.79 -32.24 15.05
N SER A 260 -1.60 -31.18 15.21
CA SER A 260 -2.70 -30.85 14.29
C SER A 260 -2.17 -30.56 12.88
N VAL A 261 -1.13 -29.75 12.80
CA VAL A 261 -0.52 -29.32 11.54
C VAL A 261 0.27 -30.44 10.89
N ALA A 262 0.95 -31.29 11.66
CA ALA A 262 1.72 -32.43 11.14
C ALA A 262 0.88 -33.48 10.40
N LYS A 263 -0.43 -33.55 10.64
CA LYS A 263 -1.35 -34.45 9.95
C LYS A 263 -1.59 -34.10 8.49
N TYR A 264 -1.31 -32.87 8.09
CA TYR A 264 -1.57 -32.43 6.72
C TYR A 264 -0.37 -32.72 5.81
N PRO A 265 -0.62 -33.23 4.56
CA PRO A 265 0.44 -33.36 3.58
C PRO A 265 0.94 -31.96 3.15
N GLN A 266 2.18 -31.88 2.70
CA GLN A 266 2.82 -30.62 2.32
C GLN A 266 2.03 -29.82 1.27
N GLU A 267 1.42 -30.50 0.31
CA GLU A 267 0.59 -29.90 -0.76
C GLU A 267 -0.73 -29.28 -0.25
N ALA A 268 -1.33 -29.88 0.80
CA ALA A 268 -2.57 -29.37 1.41
C ALA A 268 -2.34 -28.11 2.23
N MET A 269 -1.12 -27.83 2.67
CA MET A 269 -0.77 -26.67 3.46
C MET A 269 -0.82 -25.36 2.67
N HIS A 270 -0.63 -25.41 1.36
CA HIS A 270 -0.82 -24.22 0.51
C HIS A 270 -2.26 -23.67 0.60
N PHE A 271 -3.23 -24.57 0.63
CA PHE A 271 -4.64 -24.19 0.79
C PHE A 271 -4.95 -23.68 2.21
N LEU A 272 -4.35 -24.32 3.23
CA LEU A 272 -4.47 -23.88 4.64
C LEU A 272 -3.79 -22.51 4.87
N ASP A 273 -2.62 -22.28 4.28
CA ASP A 273 -1.91 -21.00 4.37
C ASP A 273 -2.72 -19.88 3.68
N MET A 274 -3.34 -20.16 2.54
CA MET A 274 -4.25 -19.23 1.89
C MET A 274 -5.50 -18.94 2.74
N LYS A 275 -6.07 -19.96 3.42
CA LYS A 275 -7.16 -19.79 4.39
C LYS A 275 -6.71 -19.04 5.64
N LEU A 276 -5.53 -19.34 6.18
CA LEU A 276 -4.99 -18.70 7.36
C LEU A 276 -4.60 -17.25 7.10
N ARG A 277 -4.10 -16.91 5.91
CA ARG A 277 -3.87 -15.51 5.47
C ARG A 277 -5.18 -14.71 5.36
N ILE A 278 -6.27 -15.37 5.00
CA ILE A 278 -7.59 -14.77 4.93
C ILE A 278 -8.24 -14.69 6.32
N ASN A 279 -7.99 -15.69 7.19
CA ASN A 279 -8.57 -15.81 8.53
C ASN A 279 -7.73 -15.19 9.65
N SER A 280 -6.44 -14.93 9.41
CA SER A 280 -5.68 -14.15 10.37
C SER A 280 -6.29 -12.75 10.38
N GLY A 281 -6.99 -12.46 11.44
CA GLY A 281 -7.38 -11.09 11.80
C GLY A 281 -6.14 -10.24 12.04
N LYS A 282 -5.23 -10.20 11.04
CA LYS A 282 -4.21 -9.15 11.01
C LYS A 282 -5.02 -7.87 11.08
N ARG A 283 -4.93 -7.14 12.18
CA ARG A 283 -5.13 -5.70 12.13
C ARG A 283 -4.39 -5.28 10.88
N ALA A 284 -5.12 -4.80 9.89
CA ALA A 284 -4.54 -4.37 8.64
C ALA A 284 -3.38 -3.46 9.02
N ILE A 285 -2.17 -3.80 8.56
CA ILE A 285 -0.95 -3.07 8.92
C ILE A 285 -1.24 -1.60 8.64
N GLU A 286 -1.04 -0.74 9.63
CA GLU A 286 -1.22 0.70 9.44
C GLU A 286 -0.32 1.14 8.28
N PRO A 287 -0.84 1.93 7.33
CA PRO A 287 -0.06 2.40 6.20
C PRO A 287 1.23 3.08 6.65
N LYS A 288 2.34 2.74 6.04
CA LYS A 288 3.63 3.36 6.32
C LYS A 288 3.98 4.33 5.20
N ALA A 289 3.99 5.61 5.51
CA ALA A 289 4.46 6.59 4.57
C ALA A 289 5.92 6.33 4.21
N LYS A 290 6.18 6.13 2.92
CA LYS A 290 7.53 6.10 2.38
C LYS A 290 8.06 7.53 2.31
N ASP A 291 9.34 7.68 2.45
CA ASP A 291 10.17 8.90 2.53
C ASP A 291 9.51 10.26 2.24
N ALA A 292 10.12 11.30 2.80
CA ALA A 292 9.63 12.67 2.84
C ALA A 292 9.08 13.17 1.51
N PRO A 293 7.97 13.92 1.53
CA PRO A 293 7.39 14.55 0.36
C PRO A 293 8.41 15.44 -0.36
N TYR A 294 8.25 15.52 -1.68
CA TYR A 294 9.15 16.17 -2.61
C TYR A 294 8.88 17.69 -2.70
N GLY A 295 9.96 18.45 -2.99
CA GLY A 295 9.90 19.85 -3.38
C GLY A 295 9.33 20.79 -2.30
N ILE A 296 8.68 21.86 -2.72
CA ILE A 296 8.09 22.90 -1.85
C ILE A 296 7.15 22.29 -0.81
N LEU A 297 6.32 21.32 -1.18
CA LEU A 297 5.43 20.65 -0.24
C LEU A 297 6.18 19.79 0.78
N GLY A 298 7.34 19.27 0.40
CA GLY A 298 8.24 18.59 1.34
C GLY A 298 8.78 19.53 2.41
N GLU A 299 9.12 20.75 2.04
CA GLU A 299 9.55 21.79 2.97
C GLU A 299 8.42 22.23 3.89
N PHE A 300 7.23 22.45 3.34
CA PHE A 300 6.04 22.77 4.11
C PHE A 300 5.73 21.69 5.16
N ILE A 301 5.78 20.43 4.80
CA ILE A 301 5.53 19.33 5.74
C ILE A 301 6.60 19.25 6.82
N LYS A 302 7.88 19.41 6.47
CA LYS A 302 8.97 19.45 7.47
C LYS A 302 8.80 20.59 8.45
N LEU A 303 8.35 21.75 7.96
CA LEU A 303 8.04 22.90 8.80
C LEU A 303 6.84 22.60 9.71
N THR A 304 5.73 22.15 9.13
CA THR A 304 4.48 21.87 9.83
C THR A 304 4.64 20.80 10.93
N ASN A 305 5.44 19.78 10.70
CA ASN A 305 5.71 18.71 11.69
C ASN A 305 6.34 19.23 12.99
N LYS A 306 6.87 20.46 13.02
CA LYS A 306 7.40 21.07 14.23
C LYS A 306 6.31 21.74 15.08
N TYR A 307 5.14 21.96 14.52
CA TYR A 307 4.07 22.78 15.11
C TYR A 307 2.71 22.08 15.13
N SER A 308 2.63 20.83 14.68
CA SER A 308 1.35 20.12 14.53
C SER A 308 1.51 18.61 14.66
N GLU A 309 0.54 17.98 15.31
CA GLU A 309 0.42 16.52 15.40
C GLU A 309 -0.19 15.88 14.14
N ALA A 310 -0.56 16.68 13.14
CA ALA A 310 -1.21 16.18 11.92
C ALA A 310 -0.30 15.24 11.14
N HIS A 311 -0.88 14.16 10.63
CA HIS A 311 -0.13 13.19 9.84
C HIS A 311 0.33 13.81 8.52
N HIS A 312 1.61 13.71 8.20
CA HIS A 312 2.23 14.37 7.04
C HIS A 312 1.58 14.00 5.69
N MET A 313 1.08 12.76 5.52
CA MET A 313 0.36 12.38 4.30
C MET A 313 -1.02 13.05 4.20
N ALA A 314 -1.66 13.36 5.33
CA ALA A 314 -2.90 14.14 5.32
C ALA A 314 -2.62 15.61 4.94
N ILE A 315 -1.55 16.20 5.45
CA ILE A 315 -1.10 17.54 5.04
C ILE A 315 -0.77 17.55 3.54
N LEU A 316 0.00 16.56 3.04
CA LEU A 316 0.36 16.45 1.64
C LEU A 316 -0.88 16.38 0.72
N ALA A 317 -1.79 15.45 1.00
CA ALA A 317 -2.96 15.24 0.17
C ALA A 317 -3.91 16.45 0.18
N THR A 318 -4.08 17.10 1.36
CA THR A 318 -4.89 18.31 1.51
C THR A 318 -4.26 19.48 0.74
N SER A 319 -2.95 19.73 0.90
CA SER A 319 -2.23 20.77 0.15
C SER A 319 -2.31 20.56 -1.35
N LEU A 320 -2.06 19.33 -1.85
CA LEU A 320 -2.20 19.02 -3.28
C LEU A 320 -3.61 19.24 -3.80
N THR A 321 -4.63 18.95 -2.98
CA THR A 321 -6.04 19.15 -3.35
C THR A 321 -6.37 20.63 -3.46
N MET A 322 -5.91 21.47 -2.52
CA MET A 322 -6.10 22.92 -2.51
C MET A 322 -5.35 23.59 -3.67
N ILE A 323 -4.05 23.32 -3.79
CA ILE A 323 -3.21 23.91 -4.85
C ILE A 323 -3.67 23.46 -6.23
N GLY A 324 -4.05 22.19 -6.39
CA GLY A 324 -4.61 21.68 -7.64
C GLY A 324 -5.91 22.39 -8.04
N ASN A 325 -6.80 22.69 -7.08
CA ASN A 325 -7.99 23.50 -7.32
C ASN A 325 -7.64 24.91 -7.77
N MET A 326 -6.70 25.56 -7.08
CA MET A 326 -6.24 26.92 -7.42
C MET A 326 -5.66 26.98 -8.83
N MET A 327 -4.81 26.03 -9.20
CA MET A 327 -4.16 25.96 -10.51
C MET A 327 -5.09 25.47 -11.65
N SER A 328 -6.25 24.91 -11.33
CA SER A 328 -7.10 24.19 -12.28
C SER A 328 -7.56 24.98 -13.52
N PRO A 329 -7.69 26.32 -13.52
CA PRO A 329 -7.99 27.08 -14.73
C PRO A 329 -6.83 27.09 -15.73
N TYR A 330 -5.60 26.91 -15.28
CA TYR A 330 -4.39 27.27 -16.02
C TYR A 330 -3.67 26.09 -16.67
N LEU A 331 -3.91 24.85 -16.19
CA LEU A 331 -3.23 23.66 -16.70
C LEU A 331 -4.10 22.40 -16.66
N GLY A 332 -3.68 21.41 -17.41
CA GLY A 332 -4.30 20.08 -17.46
C GLY A 332 -3.60 19.21 -18.50
N PHE A 333 -4.14 18.02 -18.73
CA PHE A 333 -3.69 17.14 -19.81
C PHE A 333 -4.88 16.50 -20.52
N SER A 334 -4.68 16.08 -21.77
CA SER A 334 -5.68 15.39 -22.56
C SER A 334 -5.45 13.88 -22.55
N VAL A 335 -6.54 13.11 -22.49
CA VAL A 335 -6.57 11.69 -22.83
C VAL A 335 -7.64 11.51 -23.90
N GLY A 336 -7.22 11.30 -25.13
CA GLY A 336 -8.10 11.38 -26.27
C GLY A 336 -8.71 12.79 -26.41
N LYS A 337 -10.04 12.89 -26.33
CA LYS A 337 -10.76 14.18 -26.35
C LYS A 337 -11.09 14.74 -24.97
N THR A 338 -10.79 14.02 -23.90
CA THR A 338 -11.15 14.39 -22.54
C THR A 338 -10.04 15.21 -21.91
N TRP A 339 -10.38 16.39 -21.40
CA TRP A 339 -9.48 17.25 -20.64
C TRP A 339 -9.49 16.89 -19.15
N HIS A 340 -8.31 16.77 -18.56
CA HIS A 340 -8.13 16.43 -17.16
C HIS A 340 -7.39 17.57 -16.43
N PRO A 341 -8.10 18.42 -15.70
CA PRO A 341 -7.49 19.44 -14.83
C PRO A 341 -6.88 18.78 -13.56
N PRO A 342 -6.04 19.50 -12.78
CA PRO A 342 -5.40 19.00 -11.57
C PRO A 342 -6.34 18.89 -10.35
N LEU A 343 -7.60 18.52 -10.57
CA LEU A 343 -8.60 18.41 -9.52
C LEU A 343 -8.47 17.08 -8.79
N LEU A 344 -8.45 17.13 -7.46
CA LEU A 344 -8.37 15.97 -6.59
C LEU A 344 -9.56 15.96 -5.63
N TYR A 345 -10.01 14.75 -5.27
CA TYR A 345 -10.91 14.50 -4.14
C TYR A 345 -10.12 13.69 -3.12
N THR A 346 -10.10 14.12 -1.87
CA THR A 346 -9.32 13.50 -0.80
C THR A 346 -10.24 13.14 0.37
N LEU A 347 -10.09 11.92 0.90
CA LEU A 347 -10.78 11.45 2.09
C LEU A 347 -9.76 11.04 3.15
N VAL A 348 -9.65 11.84 4.20
CA VAL A 348 -8.76 11.59 5.34
C VAL A 348 -9.50 10.77 6.39
N VAL A 349 -9.04 9.55 6.64
CA VAL A 349 -9.64 8.61 7.59
C VAL A 349 -8.67 8.34 8.73
N GLY A 350 -9.18 8.27 9.96
CA GLY A 350 -8.32 7.95 11.09
C GLY A 350 -9.13 7.65 12.36
N PRO A 351 -8.46 7.30 13.47
CA PRO A 351 -9.11 7.11 14.75
C PRO A 351 -9.87 8.36 15.21
N THR A 352 -10.90 8.19 16.03
CA THR A 352 -11.78 9.29 16.43
C THR A 352 -11.04 10.40 17.21
N SER A 353 -10.16 10.04 18.14
CA SER A 353 -9.44 10.99 19.00
C SER A 353 -7.96 11.18 18.62
N GLU A 354 -7.37 10.25 17.90
CA GLU A 354 -5.93 10.22 17.61
C GLU A 354 -5.59 10.66 16.18
N GLY A 355 -6.59 10.98 15.37
CA GLY A 355 -6.40 11.27 13.95
C GLY A 355 -5.83 12.64 13.63
N ALA A 356 -5.94 13.61 14.54
CA ALA A 356 -5.55 15.03 14.37
C ALA A 356 -5.94 15.61 12.97
N LYS A 357 -7.06 15.09 12.40
CA LYS A 357 -7.48 15.37 11.01
C LYS A 357 -7.75 16.86 10.76
N GLY A 358 -8.43 17.53 11.72
CA GLY A 358 -8.69 18.97 11.62
C GLY A 358 -7.43 19.83 11.59
N GLN A 359 -6.34 19.37 12.22
CA GLN A 359 -5.07 20.11 12.15
C GLN A 359 -4.45 20.07 10.75
N SER A 360 -4.64 19.00 9.97
CA SER A 360 -4.12 18.96 8.60
C SER A 360 -4.77 20.00 7.70
N GLU A 361 -6.07 20.26 7.89
CA GLU A 361 -6.78 21.31 7.18
C GLU A 361 -6.30 22.69 7.60
N SER A 362 -6.40 23.02 8.91
CA SER A 362 -6.07 24.36 9.38
C SER A 362 -4.63 24.79 9.05
N ARG A 363 -3.67 23.85 9.02
CA ARG A 363 -2.29 24.15 8.60
C ARG A 363 -2.19 24.42 7.10
N CYS A 364 -2.97 23.72 6.29
CA CYS A 364 -3.03 23.99 4.85
C CYS A 364 -3.75 25.32 4.56
N GLU A 365 -4.81 25.66 5.30
CA GLU A 365 -5.50 26.95 5.18
C GLU A 365 -4.56 28.11 5.57
N GLU A 366 -3.81 27.98 6.69
CA GLU A 366 -2.81 28.96 7.14
C GLU A 366 -1.78 29.28 6.02
N LEU A 367 -1.34 28.29 5.26
CA LEU A 367 -0.49 28.50 4.09
C LEU A 367 -1.25 29.17 2.95
N MET A 368 -2.47 28.70 2.65
CA MET A 368 -3.25 29.18 1.50
C MET A 368 -3.76 30.60 1.68
N GLU A 369 -3.98 31.06 2.92
CA GLU A 369 -4.28 32.45 3.25
C GLU A 369 -3.15 33.39 2.79
N LEU A 370 -1.88 32.97 2.97
CA LEU A 370 -0.73 33.73 2.48
C LEU A 370 -0.58 33.67 0.96
N VAL A 371 -1.05 32.60 0.32
CA VAL A 371 -0.94 32.43 -1.13
C VAL A 371 -2.02 33.22 -1.88
N ASP A 372 -3.30 33.12 -1.48
CA ASP A 372 -4.43 33.81 -2.10
C ASP A 372 -5.63 33.84 -1.14
N GLU A 373 -5.73 34.91 -0.33
CA GLU A 373 -6.84 35.11 0.59
C GLU A 373 -8.21 35.06 -0.11
N GLY A 374 -8.31 35.66 -1.28
CA GLY A 374 -9.56 35.65 -2.08
C GLY A 374 -9.95 34.28 -2.63
N TRP A 375 -9.01 33.32 -2.70
CA TRP A 375 -9.32 31.93 -3.03
C TRP A 375 -9.81 31.17 -1.80
N VAL A 376 -9.30 31.46 -0.61
CA VAL A 376 -9.75 30.83 0.66
C VAL A 376 -11.25 31.08 0.88
N ASP A 377 -11.77 32.24 0.50
CA ASP A 377 -13.21 32.54 0.53
C ASP A 377 -14.09 31.60 -0.32
N LYS A 378 -13.49 30.78 -1.18
CA LYS A 378 -14.19 29.75 -1.97
C LYS A 378 -14.28 28.40 -1.27
N ILE A 379 -13.69 28.26 -0.10
CA ILE A 379 -13.85 27.06 0.72
C ILE A 379 -15.27 27.06 1.28
N THR A 380 -15.99 25.99 1.05
CA THR A 380 -17.36 25.82 1.52
C THR A 380 -17.57 24.46 2.15
N SER A 381 -18.53 24.39 3.07
CA SER A 381 -18.93 23.15 3.76
C SER A 381 -20.46 23.00 3.78
N GLY A 382 -20.93 21.83 4.21
CA GLY A 382 -22.36 21.61 4.41
C GLY A 382 -23.11 21.28 3.13
N LEU A 383 -22.58 20.37 2.31
CA LEU A 383 -23.26 19.82 1.14
C LEU A 383 -24.65 19.30 1.51
N ALA A 384 -25.69 19.87 0.89
CA ALA A 384 -27.09 19.54 1.17
C ALA A 384 -27.83 18.91 -0.01
N SER A 385 -27.54 19.37 -1.23
CA SER A 385 -28.17 18.87 -2.45
C SER A 385 -27.29 19.10 -3.69
N GLY A 386 -27.48 18.29 -4.72
CA GLY A 386 -26.80 18.48 -6.01
C GLY A 386 -27.21 19.80 -6.70
N GLU A 387 -28.45 20.26 -6.48
CA GLU A 387 -28.90 21.55 -7.00
C GLU A 387 -28.13 22.73 -6.37
N GLY A 388 -27.99 22.70 -5.03
CA GLY A 388 -27.21 23.72 -4.31
C GLY A 388 -25.77 23.78 -4.78
N LEU A 389 -25.19 22.62 -5.09
CA LEU A 389 -23.84 22.52 -5.64
C LEU A 389 -23.75 23.15 -7.06
N ILE A 390 -24.73 22.86 -7.94
CA ILE A 390 -24.78 23.47 -9.27
C ILE A 390 -24.98 24.98 -9.15
N GLU A 391 -25.86 25.44 -8.26
CA GLU A 391 -26.16 26.88 -8.09
C GLU A 391 -24.93 27.67 -7.65
N ALA A 392 -24.10 27.10 -6.76
CA ALA A 392 -22.89 27.73 -6.23
C ALA A 392 -21.85 28.10 -7.33
N ILE A 393 -21.95 27.47 -8.52
CA ILE A 393 -21.02 27.67 -9.64
C ILE A 393 -21.74 27.80 -11.00
N ALA A 394 -23.06 28.04 -11.00
CA ALA A 394 -23.89 28.08 -12.22
C ALA A 394 -23.37 29.07 -13.25
N ASP A 395 -23.61 28.76 -14.53
CA ASP A 395 -23.42 29.70 -15.63
C ASP A 395 -24.48 30.78 -15.60
N ALA A 396 -24.16 31.94 -16.19
CA ALA A 396 -25.14 32.98 -16.40
C ALA A 396 -26.32 32.44 -17.22
N THR A 397 -27.53 32.69 -16.76
CA THR A 397 -28.73 32.30 -17.49
C THR A 397 -29.61 33.51 -17.71
N MET A 398 -30.00 33.74 -18.97
CA MET A 398 -31.10 34.59 -19.29
C MET A 398 -32.37 33.75 -19.43
N THR A 399 -33.27 33.87 -18.50
CA THR A 399 -34.60 33.27 -18.64
C THR A 399 -35.49 34.24 -19.40
N GLY A 400 -35.58 34.00 -20.68
CA GLY A 400 -36.70 34.29 -21.58
C GLY A 400 -37.08 35.72 -21.90
N GLU A 401 -37.60 35.84 -23.06
CA GLU A 401 -38.28 37.02 -23.57
C GLU A 401 -39.56 37.34 -22.77
N THR A 402 -39.92 38.61 -22.71
CA THR A 402 -41.21 39.05 -22.18
C THR A 402 -42.35 38.43 -23.00
N SER A 403 -42.83 37.27 -22.60
CA SER A 403 -44.06 36.72 -23.17
C SER A 403 -45.24 37.19 -22.33
N THR A 404 -46.19 37.77 -23.03
CA THR A 404 -47.46 38.13 -22.46
C THR A 404 -48.32 36.88 -22.41
N ILE A 405 -48.34 36.19 -21.28
CA ILE A 405 -49.29 35.12 -21.04
C ILE A 405 -50.47 35.73 -20.30
N GLN A 406 -51.66 35.69 -20.92
CA GLN A 406 -52.91 36.24 -20.41
C GLN A 406 -52.88 37.69 -19.96
N GLY A 407 -52.20 38.57 -20.75
CA GLY A 407 -52.19 40.01 -20.47
C GLY A 407 -51.31 40.49 -19.31
N LYS A 408 -50.56 39.60 -18.64
CA LYS A 408 -49.59 39.96 -17.59
C LYS A 408 -48.14 39.84 -18.11
N LYS A 409 -47.39 40.93 -18.03
CA LYS A 409 -45.91 40.89 -18.26
C LYS A 409 -45.25 40.06 -17.15
N VAL A 410 -44.67 38.94 -17.49
CA VAL A 410 -43.85 38.18 -16.58
C VAL A 410 -42.43 38.73 -16.60
N ALA A 411 -41.96 39.23 -15.48
CA ALA A 411 -40.59 39.71 -15.31
C ALA A 411 -39.58 38.58 -15.41
N HIS A 412 -38.51 38.80 -16.15
CA HIS A 412 -37.44 37.85 -16.32
C HIS A 412 -36.36 38.06 -15.30
N THR A 413 -35.93 36.96 -14.64
CA THR A 413 -34.84 36.99 -13.69
C THR A 413 -33.51 36.71 -14.44
N TYR A 414 -32.65 37.71 -14.48
CA TYR A 414 -31.27 37.56 -14.94
C TYR A 414 -30.46 36.99 -13.77
N ASN A 415 -29.82 35.83 -13.96
CA ASN A 415 -28.80 35.33 -13.04
C ASN A 415 -27.45 35.55 -13.71
N ALA A 416 -26.60 36.39 -13.13
CA ALA A 416 -25.28 36.71 -13.65
C ALA A 416 -24.34 35.50 -13.72
N GLY A 417 -24.64 34.43 -12.98
CA GLY A 417 -23.77 33.27 -12.86
C GLY A 417 -22.47 33.63 -12.12
N HIS A 418 -21.57 32.65 -12.07
CA HIS A 418 -20.26 32.80 -11.47
C HIS A 418 -19.19 32.75 -12.56
N ALA A 419 -18.33 33.77 -12.66
CA ALA A 419 -17.24 33.82 -13.63
C ALA A 419 -16.13 32.81 -13.24
N ASP A 420 -15.77 32.79 -11.96
CA ASP A 420 -14.86 31.80 -11.41
C ASP A 420 -15.63 30.53 -11.02
N LYS A 421 -15.25 29.42 -11.65
CA LYS A 421 -15.89 28.11 -11.48
C LYS A 421 -15.15 27.22 -10.48
N ARG A 422 -14.15 27.77 -9.78
CA ARG A 422 -13.45 27.05 -8.73
C ARG A 422 -14.32 26.97 -7.48
N LEU A 423 -14.39 25.81 -6.89
CA LEU A 423 -15.04 25.57 -5.60
C LEU A 423 -14.23 24.52 -4.84
N MET A 424 -13.84 24.86 -3.63
CA MET A 424 -13.20 23.93 -2.70
C MET A 424 -14.22 23.51 -1.66
N ILE A 425 -14.52 22.21 -1.59
CA ILE A 425 -15.47 21.66 -0.64
C ILE A 425 -14.69 21.01 0.50
N PHE A 426 -14.98 21.44 1.71
CA PHE A 426 -14.44 20.83 2.91
C PHE A 426 -15.57 20.28 3.80
N GLU A 427 -15.57 18.96 4.03
CA GLU A 427 -16.55 18.30 4.89
C GLU A 427 -15.84 17.64 6.10
N PRO A 428 -15.87 18.31 7.27
CA PRO A 428 -15.16 17.83 8.46
C PRO A 428 -15.74 16.54 9.03
N GLU A 429 -17.00 16.21 8.69
CA GLU A 429 -17.72 15.05 9.22
C GLU A 429 -18.46 14.28 8.13
N LEU A 430 -17.81 13.27 7.55
CA LEU A 430 -18.43 12.40 6.54
C LEU A 430 -19.75 11.77 7.02
N GLY A 431 -19.87 11.42 8.30
CA GLY A 431 -21.11 10.84 8.85
C GLY A 431 -22.34 11.73 8.71
N ARG A 432 -22.17 13.06 8.77
CA ARG A 432 -23.21 14.03 8.49
C ARG A 432 -23.61 14.02 7.02
N LEU A 433 -22.62 14.04 6.14
CA LEU A 433 -22.84 13.99 4.70
C LEU A 433 -23.52 12.68 4.27
N ILE A 434 -23.13 11.53 4.83
CA ILE A 434 -23.78 10.24 4.56
C ILE A 434 -25.27 10.30 4.78
N LYS A 435 -25.72 10.89 5.90
CA LYS A 435 -27.14 11.06 6.20
C LYS A 435 -27.87 11.94 5.18
N VAL A 436 -27.17 12.93 4.62
CA VAL A 436 -27.72 13.80 3.57
C VAL A 436 -27.83 13.02 2.25
N LEU A 437 -26.78 12.31 1.87
CA LEU A 437 -26.74 11.53 0.61
C LEU A 437 -27.75 10.38 0.58
N GLN A 438 -28.13 9.84 1.74
CA GLN A 438 -29.12 8.78 1.86
C GLN A 438 -30.59 9.27 1.79
N ARG A 439 -30.83 10.59 1.74
CA ARG A 439 -32.19 11.11 1.60
C ARG A 439 -32.76 10.77 0.21
N GLN A 440 -34.01 10.35 0.19
CA GLN A 440 -34.68 10.03 -1.07
C GLN A 440 -34.68 11.23 -2.02
N GLY A 441 -34.24 11.01 -3.26
CA GLY A 441 -34.15 12.05 -4.30
C GLY A 441 -32.95 12.98 -4.20
N ASN A 442 -31.98 12.70 -3.30
CA ASN A 442 -30.74 13.45 -3.25
C ASN A 442 -29.84 13.06 -4.43
N THR A 443 -29.35 14.05 -5.17
CA THR A 443 -28.52 13.88 -6.38
C THR A 443 -27.08 14.38 -6.19
N THR A 444 -26.67 14.65 -4.96
CA THR A 444 -25.33 15.24 -4.68
C THR A 444 -24.20 14.32 -5.11
N MET A 445 -24.35 13.01 -4.88
CA MET A 445 -23.32 12.03 -5.24
C MET A 445 -23.13 11.97 -6.76
N GLU A 446 -24.19 11.83 -7.51
CA GLU A 446 -24.18 11.79 -8.98
C GLU A 446 -23.66 13.09 -9.55
N THR A 447 -24.05 14.23 -8.96
CA THR A 447 -23.55 15.55 -9.38
C THR A 447 -22.03 15.67 -9.16
N LEU A 448 -21.49 15.23 -8.01
CA LEU A 448 -20.05 15.22 -7.77
C LEU A 448 -19.30 14.29 -8.74
N ILE A 449 -19.89 13.15 -9.09
CA ILE A 449 -19.35 12.22 -10.08
C ILE A 449 -19.25 12.89 -11.46
N ASP A 450 -20.34 13.52 -11.92
CA ASP A 450 -20.41 14.21 -13.23
C ASP A 450 -19.43 15.39 -13.29
N LEU A 451 -19.34 16.17 -12.23
CA LEU A 451 -18.42 17.31 -12.13
C LEU A 451 -16.96 16.87 -12.15
N TRP A 452 -16.63 15.76 -11.50
CA TRP A 452 -15.26 15.19 -11.51
C TRP A 452 -14.87 14.65 -12.89
N ASP A 453 -15.80 13.94 -13.57
CA ASP A 453 -15.52 13.30 -14.86
C ASP A 453 -15.51 14.29 -16.04
N ARG A 454 -16.43 15.26 -16.03
CA ARG A 454 -16.74 16.09 -17.19
C ARG A 454 -16.61 17.59 -16.96
N GLY A 455 -16.49 18.04 -15.70
CA GLY A 455 -16.60 19.45 -15.34
C GLY A 455 -17.96 20.06 -15.75
N PHE A 456 -18.97 19.22 -15.94
CA PHE A 456 -20.31 19.62 -16.41
C PHE A 456 -21.39 18.96 -15.57
N ALA A 457 -22.36 19.74 -15.14
CA ALA A 457 -23.61 19.25 -14.59
C ALA A 457 -24.78 20.12 -15.03
N SER A 458 -25.97 19.53 -15.13
CA SER A 458 -27.19 20.26 -15.46
C SER A 458 -28.37 19.69 -14.75
N LYS A 459 -29.32 20.57 -14.42
CA LYS A 459 -30.63 20.19 -13.92
C LYS A 459 -31.71 20.67 -14.88
N LEU A 460 -32.49 19.74 -15.41
CA LEU A 460 -33.62 19.97 -16.25
C LEU A 460 -34.88 20.19 -15.41
N THR A 461 -35.09 21.41 -14.99
CA THR A 461 -36.32 21.87 -14.31
C THR A 461 -36.90 23.07 -15.04
N ILE A 462 -38.05 23.57 -14.61
CA ILE A 462 -38.69 24.80 -15.16
C ILE A 462 -37.70 25.97 -15.15
N GLN A 463 -36.81 26.03 -14.16
CA GLN A 463 -35.63 26.92 -14.13
C GLN A 463 -34.40 26.10 -14.37
N SER A 464 -34.08 25.82 -15.63
CA SER A 464 -32.89 25.02 -15.97
C SER A 464 -31.61 25.72 -15.51
N ARG A 465 -30.80 24.98 -14.74
CA ARG A 465 -29.46 25.40 -14.33
C ARG A 465 -28.44 24.45 -14.91
N HIS A 466 -27.32 25.00 -15.35
CA HIS A 466 -26.18 24.20 -15.79
C HIS A 466 -24.88 24.90 -15.43
N VAL A 467 -23.86 24.13 -15.41
CA VAL A 467 -22.46 24.60 -15.22
C VAL A 467 -21.57 23.87 -16.22
N LYS A 468 -20.71 24.64 -16.88
CA LYS A 468 -19.62 24.15 -17.73
C LYS A 468 -18.30 24.57 -17.13
N ASP A 469 -17.29 23.76 -17.38
CA ASP A 469 -15.91 23.97 -16.88
C ASP A 469 -15.83 24.14 -15.36
N ALA A 470 -16.69 23.43 -14.63
CA ALA A 470 -16.64 23.38 -13.17
C ALA A 470 -15.27 22.87 -12.66
N ARG A 471 -14.77 23.51 -11.63
CA ARG A 471 -13.46 23.24 -11.02
C ARG A 471 -13.63 22.91 -9.53
N ILE A 472 -14.06 21.68 -9.26
CA ILE A 472 -14.38 21.26 -7.90
C ILE A 472 -13.32 20.33 -7.38
N SER A 473 -12.82 20.64 -6.18
CA SER A 473 -12.03 19.74 -5.35
C SER A 473 -12.73 19.51 -4.01
N VAL A 474 -12.48 18.36 -3.41
CA VAL A 474 -13.16 17.95 -2.18
C VAL A 474 -12.13 17.40 -1.20
N VAL A 475 -12.20 17.85 0.05
CA VAL A 475 -11.54 17.21 1.18
C VAL A 475 -12.61 16.81 2.18
N MET A 476 -12.60 15.57 2.61
CA MET A 476 -13.51 15.04 3.62
C MET A 476 -12.72 14.39 4.75
N HIS A 477 -13.23 14.51 5.97
CA HIS A 477 -12.68 13.81 7.12
C HIS A 477 -13.66 12.78 7.66
N ALA A 478 -13.16 11.61 8.04
CA ALA A 478 -13.97 10.56 8.63
C ALA A 478 -13.25 9.83 9.77
N PRO A 479 -13.95 9.50 10.85
CA PRO A 479 -13.51 8.42 11.73
C PRO A 479 -13.58 7.06 11.00
N MET A 480 -12.61 6.17 11.27
CA MET A 480 -12.59 4.82 10.69
C MET A 480 -13.90 4.07 10.89
N VAL A 481 -14.48 4.15 12.09
CA VAL A 481 -15.75 3.51 12.44
C VAL A 481 -16.89 3.98 11.53
N VAL A 482 -16.95 5.26 11.19
CA VAL A 482 -17.98 5.81 10.28
C VAL A 482 -17.83 5.23 8.88
N VAL A 483 -16.61 5.09 8.39
CA VAL A 483 -16.33 4.47 7.08
C VAL A 483 -16.76 3.02 7.09
N GLN A 484 -16.39 2.25 8.10
CA GLN A 484 -16.67 0.82 8.18
C GLN A 484 -18.16 0.50 8.42
N GLU A 485 -18.85 1.29 9.26
CA GLU A 485 -20.22 1.00 9.63
C GLU A 485 -21.28 1.67 8.74
N GLN A 486 -21.03 2.91 8.30
CA GLN A 486 -22.04 3.73 7.63
C GLN A 486 -21.85 3.85 6.13
N MET A 487 -20.62 3.74 5.63
CA MET A 487 -20.36 3.80 4.21
C MET A 487 -20.78 2.48 3.55
N SER A 488 -21.71 2.54 2.59
CA SER A 488 -22.14 1.35 1.89
C SER A 488 -21.12 0.92 0.84
N TYR A 489 -21.01 -0.38 0.59
CA TYR A 489 -20.19 -0.91 -0.50
C TYR A 489 -20.62 -0.37 -1.88
N ASP A 490 -21.89 0.00 -2.02
CA ASP A 490 -22.40 0.62 -3.24
C ASP A 490 -21.66 1.90 -3.60
N TRP A 491 -21.15 2.65 -2.61
CA TRP A 491 -20.38 3.86 -2.85
C TRP A 491 -19.00 3.58 -3.50
N LEU A 492 -18.44 2.42 -3.23
CA LEU A 492 -17.23 1.97 -3.90
C LEU A 492 -17.57 1.44 -5.30
N MET A 493 -18.66 0.68 -5.42
CA MET A 493 -19.07 0.03 -6.67
C MET A 493 -19.67 0.99 -7.69
N ASN A 494 -20.42 2.03 -7.27
CA ASN A 494 -21.00 3.03 -8.18
C ASN A 494 -19.98 4.07 -8.68
N GLY A 495 -18.73 3.96 -8.20
CA GLY A 495 -17.66 4.82 -8.62
C GLY A 495 -17.49 6.11 -7.83
N PHE A 496 -18.31 6.39 -6.81
CA PHE A 496 -18.10 7.56 -5.96
C PHE A 496 -16.81 7.42 -5.13
N GLY A 497 -16.64 6.32 -4.43
CA GLY A 497 -15.49 6.07 -3.56
C GLY A 497 -14.14 6.01 -4.29
N ASN A 498 -14.11 5.55 -5.56
CA ASN A 498 -12.88 5.48 -6.35
C ASN A 498 -12.41 6.85 -6.91
N ARG A 499 -13.23 7.90 -6.70
CA ARG A 499 -12.87 9.29 -7.02
C ARG A 499 -12.20 10.01 -5.85
N PHE A 500 -11.88 9.30 -4.77
CA PHE A 500 -11.16 9.83 -3.63
C PHE A 500 -9.77 9.20 -3.52
N ILE A 501 -8.80 10.01 -3.16
CA ILE A 501 -7.53 9.56 -2.59
C ILE A 501 -7.79 9.34 -1.11
N TRP A 502 -7.63 8.10 -0.67
CA TRP A 502 -7.85 7.72 0.73
C TRP A 502 -6.55 7.83 1.50
N VAL A 503 -6.59 8.54 2.60
CA VAL A 503 -5.41 8.82 3.41
C VAL A 503 -5.68 8.43 4.86
N TRP A 504 -4.95 7.45 5.36
CA TRP A 504 -4.95 7.12 6.78
C TRP A 504 -4.20 8.20 7.56
N ALA A 505 -4.82 8.76 8.59
CA ALA A 505 -4.24 9.78 9.43
C ALA A 505 -4.31 9.38 10.90
N LYS A 506 -3.16 9.16 11.49
CA LYS A 506 -2.97 8.95 12.92
C LYS A 506 -1.79 9.80 13.36
N ARG A 507 -1.92 10.52 14.46
CA ARG A 507 -0.81 11.34 14.98
C ARG A 507 0.40 10.46 15.27
N THR A 508 1.58 10.95 14.91
CA THR A 508 2.85 10.24 15.11
C THR A 508 3.64 10.73 16.31
N HIS A 509 3.29 11.91 16.82
CA HIS A 509 3.91 12.54 17.98
C HIS A 509 2.88 13.43 18.67
N LEU A 510 3.25 13.95 19.86
CA LEU A 510 2.43 14.85 20.64
C LEU A 510 3.05 16.25 20.64
N GLU A 511 2.24 17.27 20.40
CA GLU A 511 2.58 18.69 20.51
C GLU A 511 1.60 19.35 21.49
N PRO A 512 1.88 19.29 22.81
CA PRO A 512 0.90 19.64 23.83
C PRO A 512 0.53 21.13 23.87
N ILE A 513 1.40 22.01 23.34
CA ILE A 513 1.19 23.48 23.45
C ILE A 513 0.59 24.02 22.16
N GLY A 514 0.91 23.43 21.01
CA GLY A 514 0.32 23.81 19.72
C GLY A 514 0.62 25.26 19.33
N HIS A 515 1.82 25.55 18.87
CA HIS A 515 2.20 26.88 18.41
C HIS A 515 1.68 27.18 16.99
N LYS A 516 1.39 28.45 16.71
CA LYS A 516 1.28 28.94 15.32
C LYS A 516 2.61 28.77 14.60
N ILE A 517 2.57 28.45 13.32
CA ILE A 517 3.76 28.52 12.50
C ILE A 517 4.11 30.01 12.33
N PRO A 518 5.35 30.43 12.59
CA PRO A 518 5.74 31.82 12.32
C PRO A 518 5.50 32.15 10.83
N GLU A 519 4.87 33.27 10.56
CA GLU A 519 4.54 33.73 9.20
C GLU A 519 5.82 33.86 8.35
N GLU A 520 6.90 34.35 8.94
CA GLU A 520 8.19 34.47 8.27
C GLU A 520 8.79 33.12 7.83
N ALA A 521 8.35 32.02 8.46
CA ALA A 521 8.77 30.67 8.06
C ALA A 521 7.89 30.10 6.95
N LEU A 522 6.63 30.56 6.81
CA LEU A 522 5.71 30.18 5.74
C LEU A 522 5.90 31.03 4.47
N ASP A 523 6.26 32.30 4.61
CA ASP A 523 6.42 33.26 3.51
C ASP A 523 7.25 32.76 2.33
N PRO A 524 8.41 32.10 2.51
CA PRO A 524 9.16 31.58 1.37
C PRO A 524 8.39 30.50 0.60
N ILE A 525 7.68 29.62 1.32
CA ILE A 525 6.89 28.53 0.75
C ILE A 525 5.68 29.10 0.00
N ALA A 526 5.00 30.08 0.62
CA ALA A 526 3.88 30.77 0.00
C ALA A 526 4.32 31.52 -1.25
N THR A 527 5.46 32.21 -1.21
CA THR A 527 6.03 32.94 -2.35
C THR A 527 6.30 32.01 -3.53
N ASP A 528 6.93 30.86 -3.31
CA ASP A 528 7.20 29.89 -4.38
C ASP A 528 5.91 29.36 -5.01
N ILE A 529 4.84 29.15 -4.23
CA ILE A 529 3.53 28.74 -4.74
C ILE A 529 2.88 29.89 -5.54
N ILE A 530 2.93 31.11 -5.03
CA ILE A 530 2.44 32.32 -5.72
C ILE A 530 3.12 32.47 -7.08
N ASP A 531 4.44 32.35 -7.11
CA ASP A 531 5.24 32.49 -8.33
C ASP A 531 4.85 31.41 -9.35
N ALA A 532 4.70 30.14 -8.90
CA ALA A 532 4.26 29.07 -9.78
C ALA A 532 2.86 29.31 -10.37
N VAL A 533 1.90 29.78 -9.57
CA VAL A 533 0.55 30.12 -10.02
C VAL A 533 0.58 31.32 -10.96
N THR A 534 1.34 32.36 -10.65
CA THR A 534 1.47 33.59 -11.44
C THR A 534 2.02 33.29 -12.83
N VAL A 535 3.09 32.48 -12.92
CA VAL A 535 3.66 32.05 -14.23
C VAL A 535 2.61 31.33 -15.09
N LEU A 536 1.76 30.51 -14.48
CA LEU A 536 0.67 29.82 -15.21
C LEU A 536 -0.45 30.77 -15.62
N ALA A 537 -0.83 31.73 -14.76
CA ALA A 537 -1.87 32.73 -15.03
C ALA A 537 -1.43 33.68 -16.14
N ASP A 538 -0.23 34.23 -16.10
CA ASP A 538 0.33 35.12 -17.13
C ASP A 538 0.40 34.40 -18.48
N ARG A 539 0.79 33.13 -18.47
CA ARG A 539 0.78 32.33 -19.68
C ARG A 539 -0.64 32.11 -20.20
N PHE A 540 -1.61 31.84 -19.35
CA PHE A 540 -3.00 31.68 -19.69
C PHE A 540 -3.56 32.98 -20.30
N ASP A 541 -3.30 34.11 -19.67
CA ASP A 541 -3.75 35.42 -20.16
C ASP A 541 -3.18 35.79 -21.52
N THR A 542 -1.93 35.44 -21.78
CA THR A 542 -1.28 35.63 -23.07
C THR A 542 -1.82 34.68 -24.13
N ARG A 543 -2.00 33.39 -23.81
CA ARG A 543 -2.38 32.34 -24.75
C ARG A 543 -3.89 32.12 -24.88
N LYS A 544 -4.68 32.61 -23.91
CA LYS A 544 -6.12 32.39 -23.72
C LYS A 544 -6.53 30.91 -23.74
N LYS A 545 -5.63 30.04 -23.35
CA LYS A 545 -5.88 28.59 -23.16
C LYS A 545 -4.96 27.99 -22.11
N PRO A 546 -5.42 26.95 -21.38
CA PRO A 546 -4.62 26.26 -20.38
C PRO A 546 -3.33 25.67 -20.96
N LEU A 547 -2.34 25.46 -20.10
CA LEU A 547 -1.15 24.68 -20.42
C LEU A 547 -1.51 23.19 -20.52
N GLU A 548 -1.28 22.58 -21.65
CA GLU A 548 -1.32 21.12 -21.77
C GLU A 548 0.02 20.53 -21.32
N VAL A 549 -0.03 19.80 -20.20
CA VAL A 549 1.18 19.24 -19.57
C VAL A 549 1.43 17.83 -20.11
N GLY A 550 2.49 17.70 -20.90
CA GLY A 550 3.00 16.41 -21.39
C GLY A 550 4.09 15.85 -20.48
N PHE A 551 4.84 14.88 -21.00
CA PHE A 551 5.99 14.29 -20.35
C PHE A 551 7.30 14.75 -20.96
N THR A 552 8.40 14.74 -20.21
CA THR A 552 9.75 14.68 -20.77
C THR A 552 9.92 13.33 -21.46
N ARG A 553 11.02 13.11 -22.18
CA ARG A 553 11.29 11.81 -22.80
C ARG A 553 11.38 10.71 -21.73
N ASP A 554 12.22 10.91 -20.73
CA ASP A 554 12.45 9.95 -19.64
C ASP A 554 11.17 9.76 -18.79
N GLY A 555 10.42 10.86 -18.57
CA GLY A 555 9.12 10.80 -17.90
C GLY A 555 8.06 10.01 -18.67
N ALA A 556 8.08 10.04 -20.01
CA ALA A 556 7.16 9.26 -20.84
C ALA A 556 7.49 7.76 -20.78
N GLU A 557 8.77 7.41 -20.93
CA GLU A 557 9.23 6.01 -20.82
C GLU A 557 8.88 5.44 -19.43
N TYR A 558 9.13 6.19 -18.37
CA TYR A 558 8.78 5.77 -17.01
C TYR A 558 7.25 5.69 -16.78
N TRP A 559 6.48 6.59 -17.40
CA TRP A 559 5.02 6.55 -17.32
C TRP A 559 4.43 5.31 -18.00
N GLU A 560 5.00 4.87 -19.12
CA GLU A 560 4.57 3.63 -19.78
C GLU A 560 4.72 2.41 -18.86
N GLU A 561 5.86 2.30 -18.16
CA GLU A 561 6.09 1.24 -17.17
C GLU A 561 5.10 1.32 -16.00
N LEU A 562 4.93 2.51 -15.42
CA LEU A 562 3.97 2.73 -14.34
C LEU A 562 2.53 2.46 -14.78
N TYR A 563 2.18 2.81 -16.01
CA TYR A 563 0.85 2.60 -16.55
C TYR A 563 0.51 1.12 -16.63
N GLU A 564 1.45 0.29 -17.06
CA GLU A 564 1.30 -1.17 -17.06
C GLU A 564 1.13 -1.71 -15.64
N GLU A 565 1.95 -1.27 -14.69
CA GLU A 565 1.87 -1.68 -13.29
C GLU A 565 0.53 -1.29 -12.66
N LEU A 566 0.13 -0.03 -12.82
CA LEU A 566 -1.12 0.50 -12.32
C LEU A 566 -2.38 -0.06 -13.02
N SER A 567 -2.21 -0.76 -14.15
CA SER A 567 -3.30 -1.42 -14.87
C SER A 567 -3.50 -2.87 -14.47
N LYS A 568 -2.61 -3.45 -13.67
CA LYS A 568 -2.75 -4.84 -13.22
C LYS A 568 -3.81 -4.93 -12.13
N ASP A 569 -4.69 -5.93 -12.27
CA ASP A 569 -5.65 -6.27 -11.22
C ASP A 569 -4.88 -6.97 -10.08
N LYS A 570 -4.56 -6.20 -9.04
CA LYS A 570 -3.86 -6.71 -7.84
C LYS A 570 -4.82 -7.30 -6.80
N TYR A 571 -6.06 -6.88 -6.85
CA TYR A 571 -7.10 -7.19 -5.87
C TYR A 571 -8.36 -7.69 -6.57
N SER A 572 -9.39 -7.99 -5.82
CA SER A 572 -10.69 -8.40 -6.35
C SER A 572 -11.85 -7.62 -5.74
N GLY A 573 -12.95 -7.53 -6.47
CA GLY A 573 -14.19 -6.93 -5.98
C GLY A 573 -14.09 -5.42 -5.69
N HIS A 574 -14.65 -5.00 -4.55
CA HIS A 574 -14.76 -3.58 -4.19
C HIS A 574 -13.40 -2.90 -3.97
N LEU A 575 -12.38 -3.61 -3.54
CA LEU A 575 -11.05 -3.05 -3.32
C LEU A 575 -10.40 -2.66 -4.66
N GLU A 576 -10.47 -3.51 -5.68
CA GLU A 576 -9.98 -3.16 -7.02
C GLU A 576 -10.80 -2.01 -7.62
N THR A 577 -12.13 -1.99 -7.41
CA THR A 577 -12.98 -0.89 -7.85
C THR A 577 -12.57 0.43 -7.21
N ALA A 578 -12.28 0.44 -5.89
CA ALA A 578 -11.82 1.63 -5.17
C ALA A 578 -10.47 2.17 -5.72
N MET A 579 -9.63 1.29 -6.23
CA MET A 579 -8.32 1.63 -6.82
C MET A 579 -8.38 1.97 -8.31
N GLY A 580 -9.54 1.89 -8.95
CA GLY A 580 -9.70 2.00 -10.41
C GLY A 580 -9.23 3.32 -11.03
N ARG A 581 -9.05 4.39 -10.22
CA ARG A 581 -8.62 5.72 -10.69
C ARG A 581 -7.14 6.05 -10.42
N ARG A 582 -6.35 5.12 -9.89
CA ARG A 582 -4.95 5.34 -9.50
C ARG A 582 -4.08 5.94 -10.62
N ARG A 583 -4.28 5.53 -11.88
CA ARG A 583 -3.58 6.10 -13.05
C ARG A 583 -3.90 7.59 -13.27
N SER A 584 -5.17 7.96 -13.17
CA SER A 584 -5.60 9.36 -13.32
C SER A 584 -5.03 10.23 -12.22
N TYR A 585 -5.02 9.74 -10.98
CA TYR A 585 -4.45 10.46 -9.85
C TYR A 585 -2.94 10.60 -9.94
N ALA A 586 -2.21 9.53 -10.27
CA ALA A 586 -0.76 9.59 -10.42
C ALA A 586 -0.34 10.71 -11.38
N ARG A 587 -1.02 10.82 -12.54
CA ARG A 587 -0.72 11.86 -13.52
C ARG A 587 -1.16 13.26 -13.07
N ARG A 588 -2.32 13.40 -12.38
CA ARG A 588 -2.78 14.70 -11.84
C ARG A 588 -1.84 15.23 -10.77
N ILE A 589 -1.41 14.38 -9.84
CA ILE A 589 -0.48 14.73 -8.76
C ILE A 589 0.90 15.09 -9.33
N ALA A 590 1.44 14.28 -10.25
CA ALA A 590 2.71 14.56 -10.91
C ALA A 590 2.69 15.88 -11.68
N MET A 591 1.54 16.24 -12.28
CA MET A 591 1.35 17.51 -12.95
C MET A 591 1.39 18.70 -11.99
N ILE A 592 0.82 18.56 -10.78
CA ILE A 592 0.87 19.61 -9.74
C ILE A 592 2.33 19.80 -9.30
N PHE A 593 3.06 18.71 -9.02
CA PHE A 593 4.48 18.79 -8.68
C PHE A 593 5.32 19.43 -9.78
N ALA A 594 5.09 19.07 -11.05
CA ALA A 594 5.78 19.70 -12.17
C ALA A 594 5.51 21.20 -12.26
N ALA A 595 4.26 21.62 -12.00
CA ALA A 595 3.90 23.05 -11.98
C ALA A 595 4.59 23.80 -10.83
N LEU A 596 4.64 23.22 -9.64
CA LEU A 596 5.35 23.78 -8.49
C LEU A 596 6.86 23.89 -8.72
N ASP A 597 7.44 23.03 -9.55
CA ASP A 597 8.83 23.10 -9.99
C ASP A 597 9.05 24.00 -11.21
N PHE A 598 8.06 24.81 -11.59
CA PHE A 598 8.09 25.68 -12.79
C PHE A 598 8.35 24.91 -14.09
N LYS A 599 7.98 23.63 -14.14
CA LYS A 599 8.15 22.77 -15.32
C LYS A 599 6.87 22.70 -16.13
N LYS A 600 7.01 22.64 -17.44
CA LYS A 600 5.89 22.47 -18.41
C LYS A 600 5.64 21.01 -18.76
N ARG A 601 6.43 20.10 -18.24
CA ARG A 601 6.40 18.65 -18.51
C ARG A 601 6.67 17.87 -17.24
N ILE A 602 6.00 16.74 -17.12
CA ILE A 602 6.19 15.77 -16.07
C ILE A 602 7.48 14.99 -16.33
N ASP A 603 8.32 14.87 -15.34
CA ASP A 603 9.55 14.08 -15.35
C ASP A 603 9.48 12.94 -14.34
N VAL A 604 10.45 12.02 -14.34
CA VAL A 604 10.52 10.83 -13.48
C VAL A 604 10.29 11.17 -12.01
N HIS A 605 11.00 12.17 -11.48
CA HIS A 605 10.89 12.55 -10.06
C HIS A 605 9.50 13.07 -9.65
N HIS A 606 8.76 13.72 -10.57
CA HIS A 606 7.37 14.12 -10.30
C HIS A 606 6.44 12.90 -10.21
N LEU A 607 6.69 11.88 -11.04
CA LEU A 607 5.96 10.61 -10.99
C LEU A 607 6.29 9.84 -9.71
N ASP A 608 7.56 9.79 -9.30
CA ASP A 608 7.97 9.16 -8.04
C ASP A 608 7.30 9.82 -6.83
N ALA A 609 7.28 11.16 -6.81
CA ALA A 609 6.59 11.92 -5.78
C ALA A 609 5.08 11.61 -5.75
N ALA A 610 4.45 11.53 -6.93
CA ALA A 610 3.04 11.16 -7.03
C ALA A 610 2.78 9.72 -6.55
N MET A 611 3.65 8.78 -6.93
CA MET A 611 3.52 7.38 -6.53
C MET A 611 3.63 7.18 -5.03
N SER A 612 4.35 8.03 -4.30
CA SER A 612 4.39 7.96 -2.83
C SER A 612 3.00 8.11 -2.21
N LEU A 613 2.16 9.00 -2.74
CA LEU A 613 0.78 9.17 -2.28
C LEU A 613 -0.15 8.08 -2.82
N ILE A 614 0.05 7.61 -4.04
CA ILE A 614 -0.74 6.53 -4.63
C ILE A 614 -0.51 5.20 -3.90
N ASP A 615 0.73 4.87 -3.59
CA ASP A 615 1.08 3.68 -2.79
C ASP A 615 0.45 3.78 -1.38
N TYR A 616 0.51 4.96 -0.77
CA TYR A 616 -0.12 5.19 0.53
C TYR A 616 -1.64 5.08 0.50
N ASN A 617 -2.28 5.57 -0.57
CA ASN A 617 -3.71 5.37 -0.80
C ASN A 617 -4.06 3.88 -0.95
N GLU A 618 -3.26 3.11 -1.68
CA GLU A 618 -3.43 1.66 -1.83
C GLU A 618 -3.32 0.95 -0.46
N GLU A 619 -2.27 1.25 0.32
CA GLU A 619 -2.11 0.72 1.67
C GLU A 619 -3.28 1.12 2.61
N THR A 620 -3.77 2.36 2.49
CA THR A 620 -4.93 2.84 3.26
C THR A 620 -6.19 2.05 2.91
N LEU A 621 -6.46 1.83 1.63
CA LEU A 621 -7.62 1.04 1.20
C LEU A 621 -7.53 -0.42 1.65
N VAL A 622 -6.33 -1.01 1.60
CA VAL A 622 -6.09 -2.35 2.15
C VAL A 622 -6.28 -2.36 3.66
N HIS A 623 -5.82 -1.34 4.37
CA HIS A 623 -6.03 -1.20 5.81
C HIS A 623 -7.52 -1.12 6.19
N LEU A 624 -8.30 -0.35 5.44
CA LEU A 624 -9.72 -0.12 5.74
C LEU A 624 -10.63 -1.27 5.30
N PHE A 625 -10.34 -1.91 4.15
CA PHE A 625 -11.26 -2.82 3.46
C PHE A 625 -10.66 -4.18 3.10
N GLY A 626 -9.37 -4.42 3.35
CA GLY A 626 -8.67 -5.64 2.92
C GLY A 626 -9.24 -6.94 3.51
N GLN A 627 -9.98 -6.84 4.60
CA GLN A 627 -10.65 -7.97 5.25
C GLN A 627 -12.14 -8.10 4.86
N SER A 628 -12.66 -7.20 4.05
CA SER A 628 -14.09 -7.19 3.72
C SER A 628 -14.45 -8.12 2.57
N THR A 629 -15.58 -8.81 2.68
CA THR A 629 -16.17 -9.65 1.60
C THR A 629 -16.94 -8.82 0.57
N GLY A 630 -17.17 -7.54 0.85
CA GLY A 630 -18.06 -6.69 0.07
C GLY A 630 -19.55 -6.95 0.30
N ASP A 631 -19.91 -7.63 1.39
CA ASP A 631 -21.28 -7.91 1.79
C ASP A 631 -21.40 -7.73 3.31
N LYS A 632 -22.16 -6.72 3.76
CA LYS A 632 -22.30 -6.38 5.19
C LYS A 632 -22.75 -7.54 6.05
N VAL A 633 -23.65 -8.38 5.53
CA VAL A 633 -24.15 -9.55 6.27
C VAL A 633 -23.07 -10.59 6.39
N ALA A 634 -22.37 -10.86 5.29
CA ALA A 634 -21.25 -11.79 5.26
C ALA A 634 -20.10 -11.32 6.16
N ASP A 635 -19.76 -10.03 6.12
CA ASP A 635 -18.69 -9.47 6.95
C ASP A 635 -19.02 -9.55 8.45
N ARG A 636 -20.27 -9.27 8.85
CA ARG A 636 -20.70 -9.43 10.25
C ARG A 636 -20.65 -10.88 10.71
N ILE A 637 -21.11 -11.81 9.85
CA ILE A 637 -21.05 -13.25 10.14
C ILE A 637 -19.58 -13.69 10.28
N TYR A 638 -18.75 -13.26 9.34
CA TYR A 638 -17.34 -13.61 9.32
C TYR A 638 -16.59 -13.10 10.56
N LEU A 639 -16.73 -11.83 10.90
CA LEU A 639 -16.11 -11.25 12.10
C LEU A 639 -16.55 -11.96 13.38
N ALA A 640 -17.84 -12.26 13.51
CA ALA A 640 -18.34 -12.99 14.66
C ALA A 640 -17.77 -14.41 14.74
N LEU A 641 -17.62 -15.10 13.60
CA LEU A 641 -17.02 -16.44 13.57
C LEU A 641 -15.53 -16.42 13.89
N VAL A 642 -14.82 -15.35 13.53
CA VAL A 642 -13.42 -15.13 13.93
C VAL A 642 -13.29 -14.98 15.45
N GLU A 643 -14.23 -14.29 16.09
CA GLU A 643 -14.25 -14.12 17.55
C GLU A 643 -14.73 -15.36 18.31
N HIS A 644 -15.39 -16.31 17.65
CA HIS A 644 -15.94 -17.51 18.25
C HIS A 644 -15.29 -18.77 17.66
N ALA A 645 -14.10 -19.10 18.14
CA ALA A 645 -13.30 -20.24 17.65
C ALA A 645 -14.01 -21.61 17.72
N SER A 646 -15.01 -21.77 18.59
CA SER A 646 -15.87 -22.95 18.67
C SER A 646 -16.91 -23.07 17.56
N GLY A 647 -17.00 -22.03 16.70
CA GLY A 647 -18.04 -21.89 15.71
C GLY A 647 -19.37 -21.38 16.30
N LEU A 648 -20.26 -20.93 15.43
CA LEU A 648 -21.60 -20.48 15.79
C LEU A 648 -22.64 -21.28 15.02
N THR A 649 -23.72 -21.61 15.69
CA THR A 649 -24.88 -22.18 15.01
C THR A 649 -25.58 -21.11 14.20
N ARG A 650 -26.32 -21.54 13.18
CA ARG A 650 -27.18 -20.62 12.41
C ARG A 650 -28.13 -19.81 13.31
N THR A 651 -28.65 -20.40 14.38
CA THR A 651 -29.57 -19.74 15.32
C THR A 651 -28.83 -18.62 16.08
N GLU A 652 -27.62 -18.87 16.55
CA GLU A 652 -26.79 -17.86 17.22
C GLU A 652 -26.38 -16.73 16.26
N ILE A 653 -26.00 -17.04 15.04
CA ILE A 653 -25.72 -16.03 14.01
C ILE A 653 -26.92 -15.12 13.81
N VAL A 654 -28.14 -15.68 13.64
CA VAL A 654 -29.35 -14.89 13.40
C VAL A 654 -29.73 -14.05 14.60
N ARG A 655 -29.73 -14.67 15.80
CA ARG A 655 -30.23 -14.03 17.02
C ARG A 655 -29.23 -13.06 17.63
N ASP A 656 -27.98 -13.51 17.80
CA ASP A 656 -27.03 -12.81 18.63
C ASP A 656 -26.13 -11.87 17.80
N ILE A 657 -25.81 -12.25 16.57
CA ILE A 657 -24.90 -11.47 15.70
C ILE A 657 -25.71 -10.51 14.82
N LEU A 658 -26.71 -11.03 14.15
CA LEU A 658 -27.49 -10.24 13.18
C LEU A 658 -28.75 -9.59 13.81
N GLN A 659 -29.04 -9.90 15.08
CA GLN A 659 -30.17 -9.35 15.85
C GLN A 659 -31.50 -9.43 15.11
N SER A 660 -31.68 -10.49 14.31
CA SER A 660 -32.85 -10.74 13.47
C SER A 660 -33.19 -9.62 12.46
N ASN A 661 -32.27 -8.74 12.15
CA ASN A 661 -32.48 -7.60 11.24
C ASN A 661 -32.40 -7.94 9.75
N TYR A 662 -32.11 -9.21 9.41
CA TYR A 662 -31.97 -9.65 8.03
C TYR A 662 -32.85 -10.82 7.68
N THR A 663 -33.32 -10.89 6.46
CA THR A 663 -34.12 -11.98 5.95
C THR A 663 -33.33 -13.28 5.82
N LYS A 664 -34.04 -14.41 5.87
CA LYS A 664 -33.41 -15.72 5.65
C LYS A 664 -32.66 -15.77 4.33
N ALA A 665 -33.18 -15.20 3.25
CA ALA A 665 -32.55 -15.16 1.94
C ALA A 665 -31.23 -14.38 1.94
N GLN A 666 -31.17 -13.23 2.62
CA GLN A 666 -29.94 -12.45 2.75
C GLN A 666 -28.83 -13.22 3.51
N ILE A 667 -29.24 -13.91 4.59
CA ILE A 667 -28.29 -14.72 5.38
C ILE A 667 -27.81 -15.92 4.59
N ASP A 668 -28.68 -16.59 3.82
CA ASP A 668 -28.31 -17.72 2.96
C ASP A 668 -27.33 -17.30 1.87
N VAL A 669 -27.56 -16.16 1.22
CA VAL A 669 -26.65 -15.59 0.22
C VAL A 669 -25.29 -15.24 0.84
N ALA A 670 -25.30 -14.59 1.99
CA ALA A 670 -24.08 -14.20 2.71
C ALA A 670 -23.26 -15.42 3.15
N THR A 671 -23.92 -16.40 3.75
CA THR A 671 -23.27 -17.64 4.20
C THR A 671 -22.71 -18.43 3.02
N LYS A 672 -23.49 -18.56 1.94
CA LYS A 672 -23.04 -19.20 0.71
C LYS A 672 -21.80 -18.53 0.12
N LYS A 673 -21.79 -17.21 0.07
CA LYS A 673 -20.64 -16.40 -0.39
C LYS A 673 -19.40 -16.63 0.46
N LEU A 674 -19.54 -16.74 1.78
CA LEU A 674 -18.44 -17.06 2.68
C LEU A 674 -17.91 -18.48 2.47
N LEU A 675 -18.80 -19.46 2.27
CA LEU A 675 -18.45 -20.85 1.98
C LEU A 675 -17.75 -20.98 0.62
N GLU A 676 -18.30 -20.37 -0.44
CA GLU A 676 -17.69 -20.37 -1.79
C GLU A 676 -16.30 -19.73 -1.82
N ARG A 677 -16.09 -18.71 -0.98
CA ARG A 677 -14.78 -18.09 -0.80
C ARG A 677 -13.85 -18.86 0.15
N GLY A 678 -14.34 -19.93 0.76
CA GLY A 678 -13.57 -20.71 1.74
C GLY A 678 -13.24 -19.97 3.03
N LEU A 679 -13.99 -18.90 3.35
CA LEU A 679 -13.78 -18.09 4.55
C LEU A 679 -14.36 -18.74 5.80
N ILE A 680 -15.38 -19.59 5.64
CA ILE A 680 -16.00 -20.36 6.71
C ILE A 680 -16.17 -21.81 6.27
N ASN A 681 -16.28 -22.70 7.23
CA ASN A 681 -16.63 -24.11 7.01
C ASN A 681 -18.02 -24.39 7.61
N GLU A 682 -18.71 -25.34 7.02
CA GLU A 682 -19.97 -25.84 7.54
C GLU A 682 -19.79 -27.24 8.07
N THR A 683 -20.14 -27.46 9.32
CA THR A 683 -20.12 -28.79 9.95
C THR A 683 -21.46 -29.11 10.57
N SER A 684 -21.82 -30.38 10.55
CA SER A 684 -23.03 -30.87 11.22
C SER A 684 -22.66 -31.51 12.54
N SER A 685 -22.88 -30.83 13.64
CA SER A 685 -22.52 -31.34 14.97
C SER A 685 -23.75 -31.54 15.84
N ARG A 686 -23.64 -32.48 16.84
CA ARG A 686 -24.66 -32.70 17.86
C ARG A 686 -24.22 -31.95 19.10
N LEU A 687 -24.88 -30.81 19.34
CA LEU A 687 -24.58 -30.02 20.54
C LEU A 687 -25.04 -30.73 21.83
N PRO A 688 -24.33 -30.54 22.95
CA PRO A 688 -24.72 -31.12 24.25
C PRO A 688 -26.15 -30.73 24.61
N GLY A 689 -26.97 -31.74 24.96
CA GLY A 689 -28.37 -31.53 25.37
C GLY A 689 -29.41 -31.43 24.23
N LYS A 690 -28.99 -31.47 22.95
CA LYS A 690 -29.94 -31.42 21.83
C LYS A 690 -30.11 -32.77 21.12
N ARG A 691 -31.38 -33.06 20.74
CA ARG A 691 -31.76 -34.33 20.06
C ARG A 691 -31.43 -34.33 18.56
N LYS A 692 -31.34 -33.17 17.93
CA LYS A 692 -31.05 -33.01 16.49
C LYS A 692 -29.64 -32.45 16.27
N ARG A 693 -29.01 -32.84 15.13
CA ARG A 693 -27.78 -32.18 14.67
C ARG A 693 -28.10 -30.78 14.18
N GLU A 694 -27.26 -29.83 14.53
CA GLU A 694 -27.34 -28.46 14.07
C GLU A 694 -26.15 -28.14 13.15
N THR A 695 -26.36 -27.24 12.20
CA THR A 695 -25.31 -26.73 11.36
C THR A 695 -24.51 -25.69 12.16
N VAL A 696 -23.22 -25.88 12.25
CA VAL A 696 -22.27 -24.98 12.87
C VAL A 696 -21.30 -24.50 11.79
N TYR A 697 -21.08 -23.22 11.77
CA TYR A 697 -20.17 -22.58 10.81
C TYR A 697 -18.85 -22.22 11.49
#